data_fc6028c42433fcfa74c58aa5a70651e1
#
_entry.id   fc6028c42433fcfa74c58aa5a70651e1
#
_cell.length_a   1.000
_cell.length_b   1.000
_cell.length_c   1.000
_cell.angle_alpha   90.00
_cell.angle_beta   90.00
_cell.angle_gamma   90.00
#
_symmetry.space_group_name_H-M   'P 1'
#
loop_
_entity.id
_entity.type
_entity.pdbx_description
1 polymer ?
#
loop_
_entity_poly.entity_id
_entity_poly.type
_entity_poly.pdbx_seq_one_letter_code
_entity_poly.pdbx_strand_id
1 'polypeptide(L)'
;MRSMPRRTNNRFQLATVLFSVCCGLLFTQPTTAQNLKLPENANITIIGNTLADRMQHYPWLESYTQALHPNHSLVFRNLGFSGDEVNARQRSANFGSADQWLTKTKADVVLCFFGYNEALRGADTVDAFSKNLATMIDGMLAQKYNGTSPPTVVIFSPIAHENLDSPHLPDGKQNNALLELFTRAMHQVCQQKSVRFVDIFHPTLAAYQSLNGPQTQNGIHLKDNGYEMLARIITKSLFGRTGPEASKTELVKRIHSAVQDRNYYWFSRYRVVDGYNVYGGRSKLAWFGQSNADVMKREMEIFDVMTSNRDKRVIAVAHGSDLEIKDDNLPAELVVKTNIPGKLEGGAHIYLGADEGIKKMQVAEGMQVNVFASEEMFPELINPVQMAVDPDGKLFASVWPSYPHWNPTLPRTDRLLCFPDEDRDGVADECIIFADKLNSVTGFEFWGGGVLVAAPPEIWFLKDTDGDNVADEKIRMLQGLSSADSHHSANAFVIGPGGGLHWSRGIFNVASMETPTKTFRSGQSGVYRFDPRTYEIEFVFPIGPNPHGDFFDQWGYQFANDGTSGTGSYVNLGKGNGNKKWFTKRVRPVAATGILSSSHFPEHNNGNFLVCNCIGFLGVLQHKVEYDGADIIAKEIEPILVSSDPNFRPTDIEIGGDGALYVSDWANAIVGHMQHNMRDPNRDASHGRIYRVTVPGRPLVKPVKMIGKPIEHVLQSFLLPENGVRYRARLELSGRKSVDAT
;
A
#
# COMPACT_ATOMS: atom_id res chain seq x y z
N MET A 1 67.23 -31.46 -12.30
CA MET A 1 68.70 -31.25 -12.29
C MET A 1 68.99 -29.85 -11.78
N ARG A 2 69.84 -29.81 -10.72
CA ARG A 2 70.64 -28.67 -10.15
C ARG A 2 69.81 -27.52 -9.59
N SER A 3 70.02 -26.99 -8.40
CA SER A 3 70.68 -27.34 -7.17
C SER A 3 70.55 -26.13 -6.26
N MET A 4 70.17 -26.34 -5.02
CA MET A 4 70.27 -25.31 -3.95
C MET A 4 71.74 -24.90 -3.75
N PRO A 5 71.98 -23.78 -3.08
CA PRO A 5 72.57 -23.95 -1.77
C PRO A 5 72.03 -23.12 -0.62
N ARG A 6 72.37 -23.60 0.54
CA ARG A 6 71.97 -23.20 1.89
C ARG A 6 72.78 -22.04 2.47
N ARG A 7 72.22 -21.39 3.51
CA ARG A 7 72.75 -20.82 4.77
C ARG A 7 73.60 -19.54 4.75
N THR A 8 73.19 -18.59 5.58
CA THR A 8 73.89 -18.33 6.86
C THR A 8 73.02 -17.48 7.82
N ASN A 9 73.03 -17.89 9.11
CA ASN A 9 72.56 -17.17 10.26
C ASN A 9 73.46 -15.96 10.54
N ASN A 10 72.80 -14.81 10.96
CA ASN A 10 73.47 -13.89 11.88
C ASN A 10 72.47 -13.34 12.89
N ARG A 11 72.74 -13.71 14.15
CA ARG A 11 72.16 -13.14 15.36
C ARG A 11 72.69 -11.73 15.52
N PHE A 12 71.82 -10.76 15.76
CA PHE A 12 72.13 -9.51 16.46
C PHE A 12 71.14 -9.28 17.61
N GLN A 13 71.77 -8.95 18.74
CA GLN A 13 71.18 -8.86 20.07
C GLN A 13 70.26 -7.62 20.22
N LEU A 14 69.31 -7.78 21.11
CA LEU A 14 68.41 -6.76 21.66
C LEU A 14 69.16 -5.56 22.26
N ALA A 15 68.68 -4.39 21.98
CA ALA A 15 68.72 -3.26 22.90
C ALA A 15 67.29 -2.72 23.10
N THR A 16 66.73 -3.02 24.24
CA THR A 16 65.44 -2.55 24.70
C THR A 16 65.59 -1.09 25.17
N VAL A 17 65.01 -0.15 24.45
CA VAL A 17 64.81 1.22 24.96
C VAL A 17 63.31 1.40 25.22
N LEU A 18 62.94 1.35 26.50
CA LEU A 18 61.60 1.76 26.97
C LEU A 18 61.51 3.29 26.86
N PHE A 19 60.73 3.76 25.92
CA PHE A 19 60.19 5.14 25.91
C PHE A 19 58.77 5.09 26.41
N SER A 20 58.56 5.38 27.70
CA SER A 20 57.25 5.63 28.28
C SER A 20 56.72 6.98 27.78
N VAL A 21 55.90 6.97 26.74
CA VAL A 21 55.09 8.12 26.38
C VAL A 21 53.76 7.97 27.11
N CYS A 22 53.64 8.66 28.24
CA CYS A 22 52.34 8.94 28.87
C CYS A 22 51.54 9.87 27.94
N CYS A 23 50.82 9.33 26.97
CA CYS A 23 49.71 10.02 26.36
C CYS A 23 48.53 10.04 27.36
N GLY A 24 48.42 11.14 28.11
CA GLY A 24 47.20 11.42 28.89
C GLY A 24 46.00 11.50 27.93
N LEU A 25 45.27 10.40 27.84
CA LEU A 25 43.92 10.43 27.32
C LEU A 25 43.10 11.31 28.28
N LEU A 26 42.98 12.59 27.94
CA LEU A 26 41.91 13.44 28.45
C LEU A 26 40.58 12.80 27.96
N PHE A 27 40.02 11.92 28.79
CA PHE A 27 38.62 11.60 28.70
C PHE A 27 37.87 12.89 29.01
N THR A 28 37.56 13.67 27.95
CA THR A 28 36.51 14.67 28.05
C THR A 28 35.26 13.90 28.44
N GLN A 29 34.82 14.06 29.68
CA GLN A 29 33.52 13.56 30.11
C GLN A 29 32.48 14.04 29.07
N PRO A 30 31.58 13.17 28.60
CA PRO A 30 30.53 13.63 27.72
C PRO A 30 29.79 14.74 28.47
N THR A 31 29.85 15.96 27.93
CA THR A 31 28.98 17.05 28.37
C THR A 31 27.57 16.47 28.28
N THR A 32 26.92 16.32 29.43
CA THR A 32 25.51 15.91 29.48
C THR A 32 24.75 16.85 28.56
N ALA A 33 24.32 16.34 27.40
CA ALA A 33 23.61 17.14 26.44
C ALA A 33 22.41 17.78 27.14
N GLN A 34 22.38 19.13 27.17
CA GLN A 34 21.31 19.86 27.83
C GLN A 34 19.96 19.38 27.27
N ASN A 35 18.97 19.11 28.11
CA ASN A 35 17.64 18.71 27.69
C ASN A 35 17.07 19.65 26.62
N LEU A 36 16.41 19.12 25.62
CA LEU A 36 15.72 19.91 24.62
C LEU A 36 14.62 20.74 25.29
N LYS A 37 14.67 22.06 25.11
CA LYS A 37 13.61 22.96 25.57
C LYS A 37 12.65 23.20 24.40
N LEU A 38 11.40 22.84 24.59
CA LEU A 38 10.34 23.14 23.63
C LEU A 38 9.67 24.47 24.00
N PRO A 39 9.43 25.39 23.02
CA PRO A 39 8.53 26.52 23.25
C PRO A 39 7.13 26.04 23.67
N GLU A 40 6.44 26.82 24.48
CA GLU A 40 5.11 26.45 25.02
C GLU A 40 4.07 26.18 23.91
N ASN A 41 4.16 26.84 22.76
CA ASN A 41 3.25 26.69 21.62
C ASN A 41 4.01 26.19 20.37
N ALA A 42 4.94 25.26 20.55
CA ALA A 42 5.79 24.81 19.44
C ALA A 42 5.03 23.99 18.40
N ASN A 43 5.31 24.29 17.12
CA ASN A 43 4.97 23.44 16.00
C ASN A 43 6.17 22.51 15.74
N ILE A 44 5.96 21.21 15.95
CA ILE A 44 6.98 20.17 15.78
C ILE A 44 6.68 19.41 14.50
N THR A 45 7.63 19.41 13.58
CA THR A 45 7.47 18.71 12.30
C THR A 45 8.44 17.54 12.22
N ILE A 46 7.92 16.36 11.89
CA ILE A 46 8.68 15.13 11.67
C ILE A 46 8.90 14.98 10.17
N ILE A 47 10.16 14.78 9.75
CA ILE A 47 10.54 14.46 8.36
C ILE A 47 11.42 13.20 8.35
N GLY A 48 11.40 12.45 7.27
CA GLY A 48 12.27 11.29 7.12
C GLY A 48 11.65 10.15 6.31
N ASN A 49 12.26 9.00 6.43
CA ASN A 49 11.93 7.77 5.72
C ASN A 49 10.73 7.03 6.33
N THR A 50 10.61 5.72 6.06
CA THR A 50 9.49 4.88 6.53
C THR A 50 9.36 4.86 8.05
N LEU A 51 10.46 4.95 8.80
CA LEU A 51 10.40 5.04 10.26
C LEU A 51 9.58 6.27 10.70
N ALA A 52 9.86 7.43 10.11
CA ALA A 52 9.13 8.67 10.36
C ALA A 52 7.68 8.59 9.85
N ASP A 53 7.50 8.10 8.62
CA ASP A 53 6.18 7.99 7.98
C ASP A 53 5.22 7.15 8.84
N ARG A 54 5.65 6.01 9.36
CA ARG A 54 4.82 5.13 10.20
C ARG A 54 4.51 5.69 11.59
N MET A 55 5.28 6.66 12.12
CA MET A 55 4.98 7.30 13.41
C MET A 55 3.60 7.96 13.47
N GLN A 56 3.00 8.30 12.34
CA GLN A 56 1.63 8.83 12.33
C GLN A 56 0.56 7.77 12.61
N HIS A 57 0.87 6.50 12.38
CA HIS A 57 -0.01 5.37 12.68
C HIS A 57 0.24 4.81 14.09
N TYR A 58 1.46 4.98 14.60
CA TYR A 58 1.91 4.55 15.94
C TYR A 58 2.46 5.76 16.71
N PRO A 59 1.60 6.71 17.13
CA PRO A 59 2.03 8.03 17.57
C PRO A 59 2.56 8.10 19.02
N TRP A 60 3.28 7.06 19.48
CA TRP A 60 3.83 6.98 20.82
C TRP A 60 4.77 8.13 21.16
N LEU A 61 5.61 8.58 20.21
CA LEU A 61 6.54 9.69 20.43
C LEU A 61 5.80 10.99 20.74
N GLU A 62 4.76 11.32 19.98
CA GLU A 62 3.93 12.48 20.23
C GLU A 62 3.16 12.33 21.52
N SER A 63 2.53 11.19 21.76
CA SER A 63 1.73 10.92 22.97
C SER A 63 2.56 11.10 24.24
N TYR A 64 3.79 10.59 24.23
CA TYR A 64 4.70 10.76 25.36
C TYR A 64 5.20 12.20 25.50
N THR A 65 5.49 12.89 24.40
CA THR A 65 5.93 14.28 24.42
C THR A 65 4.84 15.19 24.99
N GLN A 66 3.60 15.03 24.56
CA GLN A 66 2.43 15.73 25.08
C GLN A 66 2.26 15.48 26.60
N ALA A 67 2.31 14.22 27.04
CA ALA A 67 2.15 13.87 28.46
C ALA A 67 3.30 14.38 29.35
N LEU A 68 4.51 14.54 28.80
CA LEU A 68 5.68 15.11 29.50
C LEU A 68 5.63 16.64 29.62
N HIS A 69 4.83 17.31 28.77
CA HIS A 69 4.72 18.77 28.71
C HIS A 69 3.27 19.23 28.88
N PRO A 70 2.63 18.94 30.06
CA PRO A 70 1.19 19.15 30.25
C PRO A 70 0.76 20.62 30.26
N ASN A 71 1.71 21.56 30.27
CA ASN A 71 1.45 23.00 30.26
C ASN A 71 1.74 23.62 28.88
N HIS A 72 2.07 22.79 27.86
CA HIS A 72 2.39 23.24 26.51
C HIS A 72 1.23 22.94 25.56
N SER A 73 1.05 23.79 24.55
CA SER A 73 0.11 23.57 23.46
C SER A 73 0.90 23.15 22.21
N LEU A 74 1.41 21.91 22.21
CA LEU A 74 2.26 21.42 21.12
C LEU A 74 1.42 20.94 19.93
N VAL A 75 1.82 21.32 18.72
CA VAL A 75 1.21 20.87 17.48
C VAL A 75 2.22 20.05 16.68
N PHE A 76 1.88 18.81 16.39
CA PHE A 76 2.74 17.93 15.58
C PHE A 76 2.22 17.81 14.15
N ARG A 77 3.15 17.77 13.20
CA ARG A 77 2.88 17.44 11.79
C ARG A 77 3.90 16.44 11.27
N ASN A 78 3.42 15.30 10.79
CA ASN A 78 4.27 14.30 10.18
C ASN A 78 4.31 14.52 8.66
N LEU A 79 5.50 14.80 8.13
CA LEU A 79 5.83 14.92 6.71
C LEU A 79 6.74 13.77 6.24
N GLY A 80 6.89 12.71 7.04
CA GLY A 80 7.61 11.50 6.67
C GLY A 80 6.99 10.86 5.42
N PHE A 81 7.84 10.21 4.62
CA PHE A 81 7.43 9.56 3.39
C PHE A 81 8.30 8.32 3.17
N SER A 82 7.65 7.19 2.90
CA SER A 82 8.35 5.92 2.72
C SER A 82 9.50 6.03 1.72
N GLY A 83 10.66 5.49 2.10
CA GLY A 83 11.85 5.48 1.26
C GLY A 83 12.53 6.83 1.04
N ASP A 84 12.15 7.91 1.74
CA ASP A 84 12.82 9.21 1.62
C ASP A 84 14.29 9.13 2.06
N GLU A 85 15.12 9.85 1.36
CA GLU A 85 16.51 10.11 1.69
C GLU A 85 16.76 11.62 1.82
N VAL A 86 17.90 11.99 2.36
CA VAL A 86 18.28 13.39 2.55
C VAL A 86 18.15 14.19 1.24
N ASN A 87 18.56 13.61 0.11
CA ASN A 87 18.58 14.26 -1.21
C ASN A 87 17.73 13.57 -2.28
N ALA A 88 16.98 12.50 -1.92
CA ALA A 88 16.13 11.78 -2.86
C ALA A 88 14.71 11.61 -2.27
N ARG A 89 13.81 12.49 -2.65
CA ARG A 89 12.42 12.55 -2.17
C ARG A 89 11.47 12.59 -3.34
N GLN A 90 10.95 11.44 -3.73
CA GLN A 90 10.02 11.33 -4.84
C GLN A 90 8.63 11.83 -4.42
N ARG A 91 8.03 12.69 -5.23
CA ARG A 91 6.68 13.22 -5.05
C ARG A 91 5.97 13.31 -6.41
N SER A 92 4.66 13.39 -6.38
CA SER A 92 3.87 13.74 -7.57
C SER A 92 4.20 15.14 -8.07
N ALA A 93 3.95 15.39 -9.36
CA ALA A 93 4.25 16.66 -10.00
C ALA A 93 3.64 17.84 -9.23
N ASN A 94 4.44 18.89 -9.00
CA ASN A 94 4.03 20.14 -8.34
C ASN A 94 3.54 19.99 -6.88
N PHE A 95 3.89 18.89 -6.20
CA PHE A 95 3.52 18.63 -4.80
C PHE A 95 4.09 19.69 -3.83
N GLY A 96 5.17 20.35 -4.21
CA GLY A 96 5.88 21.32 -3.39
C GLY A 96 7.20 20.77 -2.83
N SER A 97 8.11 21.69 -2.48
CA SER A 97 9.39 21.36 -1.85
C SER A 97 9.25 21.07 -0.35
N ALA A 98 10.27 20.46 0.24
CA ALA A 98 10.34 20.26 1.69
C ALA A 98 10.20 21.59 2.46
N ASP A 99 10.86 22.66 2.00
CA ASP A 99 10.80 23.97 2.64
C ASP A 99 9.41 24.61 2.56
N GLN A 100 8.70 24.43 1.45
CA GLN A 100 7.31 24.89 1.33
C GLN A 100 6.39 24.19 2.34
N TRP A 101 6.58 22.89 2.54
CA TRP A 101 5.80 22.13 3.52
C TRP A 101 6.20 22.47 4.96
N LEU A 102 7.48 22.64 5.26
CA LEU A 102 7.95 23.09 6.57
C LEU A 102 7.43 24.51 6.89
N THR A 103 7.35 25.40 5.90
CA THR A 103 6.73 26.73 6.03
C THR A 103 5.23 26.62 6.28
N LYS A 104 4.53 25.73 5.55
CA LYS A 104 3.09 25.49 5.76
C LYS A 104 2.81 24.99 7.19
N THR A 105 3.66 24.13 7.73
CA THR A 105 3.53 23.63 9.10
C THR A 105 4.06 24.58 10.16
N LYS A 106 4.64 25.72 9.76
CA LYS A 106 5.25 26.75 10.65
C LYS A 106 6.26 26.15 11.62
N ALA A 107 7.11 25.24 11.15
CA ALA A 107 7.97 24.42 11.99
C ALA A 107 8.90 25.24 12.89
N ASP A 108 8.75 25.10 14.22
CA ASP A 108 9.67 25.59 15.24
C ASP A 108 10.78 24.58 15.53
N VAL A 109 10.42 23.29 15.50
CA VAL A 109 11.30 22.14 15.72
C VAL A 109 11.15 21.16 14.57
N VAL A 110 12.26 20.71 13.99
CA VAL A 110 12.26 19.71 12.93
C VAL A 110 12.99 18.46 13.41
N LEU A 111 12.26 17.33 13.49
CA LEU A 111 12.78 16.02 13.86
C LEU A 111 13.07 15.21 12.59
N CYS A 112 14.35 14.90 12.33
CA CYS A 112 14.82 14.35 11.06
C CYS A 112 15.27 12.89 11.21
N PHE A 113 14.61 11.96 10.51
CA PHE A 113 14.87 10.52 10.54
C PHE A 113 15.34 10.03 9.16
N PHE A 114 16.65 9.98 8.93
CA PHE A 114 17.28 9.55 7.69
C PHE A 114 18.44 8.59 7.97
N GLY A 115 19.12 8.13 6.92
CA GLY A 115 20.34 7.36 7.02
C GLY A 115 20.17 5.86 6.78
N TYR A 116 18.96 5.30 6.93
CA TYR A 116 18.73 3.88 6.67
C TYR A 116 18.87 3.55 5.18
N ASN A 117 18.13 4.24 4.31
CA ASN A 117 18.12 4.00 2.87
C ASN A 117 19.48 4.29 2.22
N GLU A 118 20.15 5.33 2.71
CA GLU A 118 21.47 5.72 2.26
C GLU A 118 22.52 4.66 2.63
N ALA A 119 22.42 4.08 3.83
CA ALA A 119 23.35 3.04 4.28
C ALA A 119 23.29 1.76 3.42
N LEU A 120 22.11 1.40 2.91
CA LEU A 120 21.95 0.24 2.03
C LEU A 120 22.68 0.37 0.69
N ARG A 121 23.13 1.59 0.32
CA ARG A 121 23.92 1.81 -0.89
C ARG A 121 25.40 1.43 -0.73
N GLY A 122 25.85 1.15 0.48
CA GLY A 122 27.21 0.72 0.78
C GLY A 122 28.10 1.78 1.44
N ALA A 123 29.20 1.32 2.02
CA ALA A 123 30.12 2.15 2.82
C ALA A 123 30.80 3.25 2.00
N ASP A 124 31.02 3.05 0.71
CA ASP A 124 31.65 4.00 -0.21
C ASP A 124 30.79 5.27 -0.44
N THR A 125 29.51 5.25 -0.08
CA THR A 125 28.62 6.41 -0.23
C THR A 125 28.57 7.33 1.00
N VAL A 126 29.23 6.99 2.11
CA VAL A 126 29.13 7.72 3.38
C VAL A 126 29.61 9.18 3.29
N ASP A 127 30.67 9.46 2.51
CA ASP A 127 31.17 10.83 2.34
C ASP A 127 30.19 11.71 1.56
N ALA A 128 29.58 11.17 0.51
CA ALA A 128 28.54 11.86 -0.25
C ALA A 128 27.29 12.11 0.60
N PHE A 129 26.88 11.13 1.38
CA PHE A 129 25.78 11.27 2.35
C PHE A 129 26.09 12.37 3.38
N SER A 130 27.29 12.39 3.98
CA SER A 130 27.69 13.39 4.96
C SER A 130 27.61 14.82 4.41
N LYS A 131 28.04 15.02 3.15
CA LYS A 131 27.94 16.31 2.46
C LYS A 131 26.47 16.71 2.24
N ASN A 132 25.64 15.77 1.80
CA ASN A 132 24.21 16.01 1.58
C ASN A 132 23.49 16.35 2.88
N LEU A 133 23.80 15.63 3.97
CA LEU A 133 23.25 15.90 5.31
C LEU A 133 23.64 17.30 5.80
N ALA A 134 24.92 17.67 5.66
CA ALA A 134 25.40 18.99 6.01
C ALA A 134 24.67 20.09 5.23
N THR A 135 24.50 19.90 3.91
CA THR A 135 23.76 20.83 3.05
C THR A 135 22.29 20.96 3.47
N MET A 136 21.63 19.86 3.79
CA MET A 136 20.24 19.87 4.28
C MET A 136 20.12 20.66 5.60
N ILE A 137 21.03 20.43 6.53
CA ILE A 137 21.06 21.15 7.83
C ILE A 137 21.26 22.65 7.60
N ASP A 138 22.26 23.05 6.79
CA ASP A 138 22.53 24.46 6.49
C ASP A 138 21.30 25.13 5.82
N GLY A 139 20.66 24.41 4.88
CA GLY A 139 19.45 24.89 4.23
C GLY A 139 18.31 25.17 5.22
N MET A 140 18.05 24.25 6.16
CA MET A 140 17.01 24.44 7.17
C MET A 140 17.34 25.56 8.15
N LEU A 141 18.60 25.66 8.61
CA LEU A 141 19.02 26.71 9.55
C LEU A 141 18.98 28.11 8.93
N ALA A 142 19.07 28.23 7.61
CA ALA A 142 18.94 29.48 6.89
C ALA A 142 17.47 29.96 6.76
N GLN A 143 16.49 29.11 7.06
CA GLN A 143 15.06 29.43 6.91
C GLN A 143 14.44 29.91 8.23
N LYS A 144 13.28 30.54 8.11
CA LYS A 144 12.39 30.91 9.21
C LYS A 144 11.00 30.39 8.92
N TYR A 145 10.80 29.10 9.05
CA TYR A 145 9.54 28.43 8.68
C TYR A 145 8.33 28.95 9.48
N ASN A 146 8.55 29.36 10.73
CA ASN A 146 7.53 30.01 11.59
C ASN A 146 7.39 31.53 11.31
N GLY A 147 8.15 32.09 10.39
CA GLY A 147 8.19 33.51 10.05
C GLY A 147 9.08 34.39 10.96
N THR A 148 9.61 33.86 12.06
CA THR A 148 10.33 34.63 13.09
C THR A 148 11.77 34.20 13.31
N SER A 149 12.03 32.91 13.51
CA SER A 149 13.33 32.36 13.90
C SER A 149 13.72 31.13 13.09
N PRO A 150 15.01 30.80 12.97
CA PRO A 150 15.45 29.51 12.47
C PRO A 150 14.88 28.37 13.31
N PRO A 151 14.60 27.19 12.71
CA PRO A 151 14.09 26.03 13.44
C PRO A 151 15.17 25.41 14.33
N THR A 152 14.75 24.77 15.41
CA THR A 152 15.58 23.79 16.12
C THR A 152 15.61 22.49 15.34
N VAL A 153 16.77 22.12 14.80
CA VAL A 153 16.97 20.89 14.03
C VAL A 153 17.50 19.79 14.94
N VAL A 154 16.84 18.62 14.93
CA VAL A 154 17.27 17.43 15.66
C VAL A 154 17.43 16.29 14.64
N ILE A 155 18.62 15.73 14.57
CA ILE A 155 18.97 14.63 13.66
C ILE A 155 19.00 13.32 14.47
N PHE A 156 18.27 12.32 14.01
CA PHE A 156 18.27 10.97 14.58
C PHE A 156 19.06 10.03 13.68
N SER A 157 19.87 9.15 14.30
CA SER A 157 20.45 8.01 13.57
C SER A 157 19.32 7.09 13.07
N PRO A 158 19.58 6.17 12.11
CA PRO A 158 18.66 5.06 11.89
C PRO A 158 18.54 4.18 13.16
N ILE A 159 17.48 3.35 13.23
CA ILE A 159 17.37 2.25 14.18
C ILE A 159 18.26 1.09 13.72
N ALA A 160 18.60 0.17 14.64
CA ALA A 160 19.27 -1.07 14.27
C ALA A 160 18.33 -2.02 13.51
N HIS A 161 18.92 -2.93 12.75
CA HIS A 161 18.21 -4.06 12.14
C HIS A 161 18.09 -5.19 13.16
N GLU A 162 16.86 -5.61 13.45
CA GLU A 162 16.56 -6.71 14.37
C GLU A 162 16.73 -8.07 13.69
N ASN A 163 17.42 -9.00 14.31
CA ASN A 163 17.43 -10.40 13.85
C ASN A 163 16.17 -11.10 14.33
N LEU A 164 15.34 -11.55 13.40
CA LEU A 164 14.09 -12.26 13.68
C LEU A 164 14.23 -13.79 13.64
N ASP A 165 15.46 -14.30 13.45
CA ASP A 165 15.76 -15.73 13.28
C ASP A 165 14.90 -16.41 12.20
N SER A 166 14.50 -15.65 11.19
CA SER A 166 13.69 -16.11 10.06
C SER A 166 14.59 -16.62 8.93
N PRO A 167 14.28 -17.78 8.32
CA PRO A 167 15.04 -18.29 7.17
C PRO A 167 14.82 -17.42 5.90
N HIS A 168 13.84 -16.52 5.90
CA HIS A 168 13.48 -15.70 4.76
C HIS A 168 13.95 -14.24 4.87
N LEU A 169 14.44 -13.82 6.03
CA LEU A 169 14.84 -12.44 6.29
C LEU A 169 16.32 -12.35 6.65
N PRO A 170 16.97 -11.23 6.32
CA PRO A 170 18.37 -11.02 6.72
C PRO A 170 18.55 -11.05 8.26
N ASP A 171 19.68 -11.58 8.73
CA ASP A 171 20.04 -11.56 10.15
C ASP A 171 20.50 -10.18 10.68
N GLY A 172 20.52 -9.18 9.82
CA GLY A 172 20.85 -7.80 10.15
C GLY A 172 22.35 -7.50 10.34
N LYS A 173 23.23 -8.49 10.41
CA LYS A 173 24.67 -8.23 10.72
C LYS A 173 25.33 -7.27 9.74
N GLN A 174 25.15 -7.51 8.44
CA GLN A 174 25.73 -6.65 7.40
C GLN A 174 25.10 -5.25 7.44
N ASN A 175 23.78 -5.18 7.56
CA ASN A 175 23.07 -3.90 7.66
C ASN A 175 23.52 -3.11 8.88
N ASN A 176 23.62 -3.75 10.05
CA ASN A 176 24.05 -3.08 11.28
C ASN A 176 25.47 -2.52 11.19
N ALA A 177 26.38 -3.19 10.50
CA ALA A 177 27.73 -2.65 10.26
C ALA A 177 27.70 -1.36 9.44
N LEU A 178 26.84 -1.29 8.41
CA LEU A 178 26.64 -0.08 7.60
C LEU A 178 25.92 1.01 8.39
N LEU A 179 24.84 0.66 9.09
CA LEU A 179 24.06 1.59 9.91
C LEU A 179 24.91 2.25 11.00
N GLU A 180 25.82 1.50 11.63
CA GLU A 180 26.75 2.06 12.61
C GLU A 180 27.74 3.03 11.96
N LEU A 181 28.26 2.72 10.77
CA LEU A 181 29.14 3.64 10.01
C LEU A 181 28.44 4.96 9.72
N PHE A 182 27.20 4.90 9.22
CA PHE A 182 26.39 6.10 8.93
C PHE A 182 26.00 6.85 10.21
N THR A 183 25.69 6.15 11.30
CA THR A 183 25.41 6.76 12.61
C THR A 183 26.59 7.62 13.09
N ARG A 184 27.82 7.09 12.97
CA ARG A 184 29.06 7.85 13.32
C ARG A 184 29.26 9.06 12.43
N ALA A 185 29.04 8.91 11.12
CA ALA A 185 29.15 10.02 10.17
C ALA A 185 28.11 11.12 10.46
N MET A 186 26.86 10.76 10.75
CA MET A 186 25.80 11.69 11.15
C MET A 186 26.17 12.46 12.42
N HIS A 187 26.70 11.78 13.43
CA HIS A 187 27.16 12.42 14.65
C HIS A 187 28.25 13.47 14.37
N GLN A 188 29.25 13.13 13.54
CA GLN A 188 30.33 14.06 13.17
C GLN A 188 29.80 15.29 12.44
N VAL A 189 28.90 15.11 11.48
CA VAL A 189 28.25 16.23 10.77
C VAL A 189 27.47 17.13 11.73
N CYS A 190 26.70 16.55 12.65
CA CYS A 190 25.93 17.31 13.63
C CYS A 190 26.83 18.10 14.60
N GLN A 191 27.97 17.53 15.02
CA GLN A 191 28.98 18.26 15.80
C GLN A 191 29.53 19.48 15.04
N GLN A 192 29.90 19.29 13.77
CA GLN A 192 30.44 20.37 12.92
C GLN A 192 29.37 21.47 12.69
N LYS A 193 28.10 21.12 12.58
CA LYS A 193 26.99 22.06 12.35
C LYS A 193 26.38 22.62 13.65
N SER A 194 26.85 22.18 14.82
CA SER A 194 26.32 22.56 16.13
C SER A 194 24.80 22.30 16.25
N VAL A 195 24.30 21.23 15.62
CA VAL A 195 22.91 20.76 15.77
C VAL A 195 22.84 19.51 16.64
N ARG A 196 21.67 19.31 17.24
CA ARG A 196 21.46 18.17 18.14
C ARG A 196 21.44 16.87 17.34
N PHE A 197 22.24 15.90 17.79
CA PHE A 197 22.21 14.51 17.36
C PHE A 197 21.61 13.61 18.45
N VAL A 198 20.78 12.67 18.06
CA VAL A 198 20.20 11.63 18.91
C VAL A 198 20.52 10.26 18.33
N ASP A 199 21.35 9.53 19.04
CA ASP A 199 21.65 8.13 18.73
C ASP A 199 20.47 7.25 19.16
N ILE A 200 19.80 6.65 18.20
CA ILE A 200 18.77 5.63 18.42
C ILE A 200 19.23 4.25 17.92
N PHE A 201 20.38 4.14 17.20
CA PHE A 201 20.93 2.91 16.72
C PHE A 201 21.38 1.99 17.87
N HIS A 202 22.30 2.44 18.71
CA HIS A 202 22.82 1.63 19.80
C HIS A 202 21.76 1.24 20.84
N PRO A 203 20.85 2.17 21.29
CA PRO A 203 19.79 1.79 22.20
C PRO A 203 18.80 0.79 21.62
N THR A 204 18.44 0.86 20.31
CA THR A 204 17.53 -0.12 19.72
C THR A 204 18.23 -1.48 19.54
N LEU A 205 19.51 -1.50 19.15
CA LEU A 205 20.29 -2.74 19.10
C LEU A 205 20.33 -3.46 20.47
N ALA A 206 20.56 -2.71 21.56
CA ALA A 206 20.54 -3.25 22.91
C ALA A 206 19.15 -3.72 23.33
N ALA A 207 18.10 -2.97 22.96
CA ALA A 207 16.72 -3.34 23.28
C ALA A 207 16.30 -4.65 22.61
N TYR A 208 16.65 -4.87 21.33
CA TYR A 208 16.34 -6.11 20.61
C TYR A 208 16.98 -7.35 21.26
N GLN A 209 18.10 -7.19 21.97
CA GLN A 209 18.78 -8.28 22.69
C GLN A 209 18.16 -8.57 24.06
N SER A 210 17.46 -7.60 24.67
CA SER A 210 17.00 -7.67 26.04
C SER A 210 15.49 -7.82 26.20
N LEU A 211 14.70 -7.44 25.21
CA LEU A 211 13.23 -7.51 25.25
C LEU A 211 12.73 -8.88 24.79
N ASN A 212 11.60 -9.30 25.33
CA ASN A 212 10.92 -10.52 24.90
C ASN A 212 10.06 -10.24 23.66
N GLY A 213 10.27 -11.06 22.61
CA GLY A 213 9.54 -11.01 21.37
C GLY A 213 9.95 -9.88 20.42
N PRO A 214 9.60 -10.01 19.13
CA PRO A 214 10.04 -9.12 18.08
C PRO A 214 9.42 -7.73 18.18
N GLN A 215 10.29 -6.73 18.04
CA GLN A 215 9.90 -5.31 18.00
C GLN A 215 9.58 -4.85 16.59
N THR A 216 10.06 -5.59 15.57
CA THR A 216 9.81 -5.32 14.16
C THR A 216 9.03 -6.47 13.51
N GLN A 217 8.44 -6.19 12.35
CA GLN A 217 7.77 -7.22 11.55
C GLN A 217 8.70 -7.91 10.54
N ASN A 218 9.81 -7.26 10.14
CA ASN A 218 10.70 -7.75 9.09
C ASN A 218 12.17 -7.32 9.31
N GLY A 219 12.54 -7.01 10.54
CA GLY A 219 13.88 -6.57 10.93
C GLY A 219 14.07 -5.06 10.94
N ILE A 220 13.24 -4.28 10.24
CA ILE A 220 13.39 -2.83 10.08
C ILE A 220 12.13 -2.01 10.35
N HIS A 221 10.96 -2.57 10.12
CA HIS A 221 9.70 -1.89 10.34
C HIS A 221 9.13 -2.25 11.70
N LEU A 222 9.14 -1.27 12.60
CA LEU A 222 8.64 -1.45 13.95
C LEU A 222 7.15 -1.79 13.99
N LYS A 223 6.79 -2.67 14.92
CA LYS A 223 5.41 -2.90 15.37
C LYS A 223 4.99 -1.82 16.37
N ASP A 224 3.78 -1.88 16.88
CA ASP A 224 3.27 -0.94 17.87
C ASP A 224 4.14 -0.90 19.13
N ASN A 225 4.47 -2.07 19.72
CA ASN A 225 5.39 -2.19 20.85
C ASN A 225 6.79 -1.65 20.56
N GLY A 226 7.28 -1.84 19.32
CA GLY A 226 8.55 -1.28 18.88
C GLY A 226 8.54 0.24 18.80
N TYR A 227 7.45 0.86 18.36
CA TYR A 227 7.29 2.33 18.38
C TYR A 227 7.16 2.87 19.81
N GLU A 228 6.51 2.16 20.72
CA GLU A 228 6.49 2.54 22.14
C GLU A 228 7.90 2.49 22.75
N MET A 229 8.63 1.39 22.52
CA MET A 229 10.05 1.27 22.92
C MET A 229 10.88 2.43 22.38
N LEU A 230 10.76 2.74 21.08
CA LEU A 230 11.49 3.85 20.44
C LEU A 230 11.13 5.20 21.05
N ALA A 231 9.85 5.44 21.35
CA ALA A 231 9.41 6.67 22.01
C ALA A 231 10.05 6.86 23.39
N ARG A 232 10.22 5.78 24.17
CA ARG A 232 10.95 5.79 25.45
C ARG A 232 12.43 6.14 25.28
N ILE A 233 13.09 5.58 24.27
CA ILE A 233 14.49 5.89 23.93
C ILE A 233 14.62 7.38 23.57
N ILE A 234 13.77 7.87 22.68
CA ILE A 234 13.82 9.26 22.19
C ILE A 234 13.52 10.25 23.33
N THR A 235 12.47 10.02 24.11
CA THR A 235 12.11 10.93 25.22
C THR A 235 13.19 10.98 26.30
N LYS A 236 13.85 9.85 26.59
CA LYS A 236 15.02 9.82 27.47
C LYS A 236 16.15 10.69 26.94
N SER A 237 16.47 10.57 25.65
CA SER A 237 17.55 11.35 25.02
C SER A 237 17.22 12.83 24.89
N LEU A 238 15.98 13.19 24.60
CA LEU A 238 15.57 14.58 24.42
C LEU A 238 15.30 15.30 25.73
N PHE A 239 14.65 14.65 26.71
CA PHE A 239 14.08 15.29 27.89
C PHE A 239 14.60 14.71 29.21
N GLY A 240 15.51 13.73 29.17
CA GLY A 240 16.03 13.06 30.36
C GLY A 240 15.04 12.10 31.04
N ARG A 241 13.89 11.81 30.42
CA ARG A 241 12.82 10.96 30.96
C ARG A 241 12.46 9.85 29.96
N THR A 242 12.29 8.62 30.45
CA THR A 242 11.93 7.45 29.61
C THR A 242 10.44 7.34 29.26
N GLY A 243 9.77 8.45 29.17
CA GLY A 243 8.32 8.57 28.99
C GLY A 243 7.61 9.02 30.27
N PRO A 244 6.29 9.14 30.26
CA PRO A 244 5.49 9.53 31.41
C PRO A 244 5.52 8.46 32.54
N GLU A 245 5.23 8.87 33.75
CA GLU A 245 5.10 7.97 34.89
C GLU A 245 3.98 6.95 34.69
N ALA A 246 4.11 5.76 35.32
CA ALA A 246 3.10 4.70 35.23
C ALA A 246 1.69 5.16 35.67
N SER A 247 1.61 6.10 36.64
CA SER A 247 0.37 6.73 37.10
C SER A 247 -0.38 7.50 35.97
N LYS A 248 0.30 7.86 34.88
CA LYS A 248 -0.28 8.60 33.76
C LYS A 248 -0.68 7.69 32.55
N THR A 249 -0.70 6.37 32.74
CA THR A 249 -0.99 5.43 31.65
C THR A 249 -2.33 5.71 30.97
N GLU A 250 -3.39 5.97 31.71
CA GLU A 250 -4.72 6.28 31.14
C GLU A 250 -4.74 7.63 30.40
N LEU A 251 -4.04 8.62 30.89
CA LEU A 251 -3.87 9.90 30.17
C LEU A 251 -3.15 9.67 28.83
N VAL A 252 -2.08 8.88 28.85
CA VAL A 252 -1.32 8.57 27.63
C VAL A 252 -2.18 7.85 26.59
N LYS A 253 -3.00 6.87 27.00
CA LYS A 253 -3.93 6.17 26.10
C LYS A 253 -4.95 7.13 25.47
N ARG A 254 -5.50 8.06 26.27
CA ARG A 254 -6.42 9.08 25.78
C ARG A 254 -5.75 10.04 24.79
N ILE A 255 -4.53 10.50 25.08
CA ILE A 255 -3.73 11.32 24.16
C ILE A 255 -3.46 10.53 22.89
N HIS A 256 -3.02 9.26 22.97
CA HIS A 256 -2.72 8.39 21.86
C HIS A 256 -3.93 8.27 20.91
N SER A 257 -5.11 7.98 21.45
CA SER A 257 -6.36 7.91 20.66
C SER A 257 -6.70 9.24 19.99
N ALA A 258 -6.56 10.37 20.71
CA ALA A 258 -6.82 11.69 20.13
C ALA A 258 -5.83 12.04 19.02
N VAL A 259 -4.55 11.66 19.18
CA VAL A 259 -3.52 11.86 18.16
C VAL A 259 -3.76 10.97 16.94
N GLN A 260 -4.17 9.71 17.14
CA GLN A 260 -4.52 8.81 16.02
C GLN A 260 -5.68 9.38 15.19
N ASP A 261 -6.74 9.87 15.83
CA ASP A 261 -7.86 10.53 15.15
C ASP A 261 -7.37 11.74 14.33
N ARG A 262 -6.57 12.65 14.95
CA ARG A 262 -5.99 13.80 14.25
C ARG A 262 -5.10 13.38 13.07
N ASN A 263 -4.25 12.38 13.27
CA ASN A 263 -3.31 11.90 12.25
C ASN A 263 -4.03 11.32 11.03
N TYR A 264 -5.20 10.70 11.20
CA TYR A 264 -6.01 10.18 10.10
C TYR A 264 -6.35 11.29 9.08
N TYR A 265 -6.77 12.46 9.54
CA TYR A 265 -7.10 13.61 8.67
C TYR A 265 -5.84 14.28 8.11
N TRP A 266 -4.79 14.44 8.93
CA TRP A 266 -3.51 14.97 8.46
C TRP A 266 -2.85 14.08 7.41
N PHE A 267 -2.88 12.77 7.61
CA PHE A 267 -2.38 11.80 6.64
C PHE A 267 -3.10 11.92 5.29
N SER A 268 -4.43 11.96 5.31
CA SER A 268 -5.24 12.15 4.11
C SER A 268 -4.97 13.50 3.44
N ARG A 269 -4.74 14.56 4.23
CA ARG A 269 -4.36 15.88 3.74
C ARG A 269 -3.00 15.94 3.05
N TYR A 270 -2.01 15.28 3.63
CA TYR A 270 -0.63 15.29 3.15
C TYR A 270 -0.39 14.24 2.07
N ARG A 271 -0.98 13.07 2.22
CA ARG A 271 -0.90 11.92 1.32
C ARG A 271 -2.15 11.86 0.44
N VAL A 272 -2.42 12.94 -0.26
CA VAL A 272 -3.60 13.09 -1.10
C VAL A 272 -3.73 11.94 -2.10
N VAL A 273 -4.89 11.29 -2.10
CA VAL A 273 -5.26 10.32 -3.12
C VAL A 273 -5.49 11.08 -4.42
N ASP A 274 -5.00 10.57 -5.55
CA ASP A 274 -5.05 11.22 -6.86
C ASP A 274 -4.47 12.66 -6.87
N GLY A 275 -3.29 12.83 -6.27
CA GLY A 275 -2.58 14.11 -6.24
C GLY A 275 -2.24 14.68 -7.62
N TYR A 276 -2.31 13.88 -8.68
CA TYR A 276 -2.12 14.32 -10.05
C TYR A 276 -3.26 15.25 -10.54
N ASN A 277 -4.46 15.10 -10.00
CA ASN A 277 -5.58 16.04 -10.21
C ASN A 277 -5.44 17.34 -9.41
N VAL A 278 -4.69 17.35 -8.32
CA VAL A 278 -4.46 18.55 -7.50
C VAL A 278 -3.24 19.32 -7.96
N TYR A 279 -2.13 18.63 -8.19
CA TYR A 279 -0.81 19.22 -8.41
C TYR A 279 -0.24 18.95 -9.80
N GLY A 280 -0.66 17.87 -10.47
CA GLY A 280 -0.10 17.42 -11.74
C GLY A 280 -0.84 17.94 -12.98
N GLY A 281 -0.63 17.28 -14.09
CA GLY A 281 -1.14 17.70 -15.40
C GLY A 281 -2.66 17.74 -15.53
N ARG A 282 -3.38 16.91 -14.75
CA ARG A 282 -4.85 16.89 -14.75
C ARG A 282 -5.49 17.97 -13.89
N SER A 283 -4.73 18.69 -13.10
CA SER A 283 -5.25 19.78 -12.26
C SER A 283 -5.93 20.88 -13.06
N LYS A 284 -5.57 21.04 -14.34
CA LYS A 284 -6.11 22.05 -15.25
C LYS A 284 -7.35 21.59 -16.04
N LEU A 285 -7.73 20.30 -15.93
CA LEU A 285 -8.97 19.83 -16.57
C LEU A 285 -10.17 20.52 -15.92
N ALA A 286 -10.98 21.16 -16.74
CA ALA A 286 -12.08 22.00 -16.26
C ALA A 286 -13.35 21.78 -17.08
N TRP A 287 -14.48 21.89 -16.41
CA TRP A 287 -15.81 21.87 -16.98
C TRP A 287 -16.59 23.05 -16.44
N PHE A 288 -17.30 23.77 -17.30
CA PHE A 288 -18.06 24.97 -16.92
C PHE A 288 -17.26 26.01 -16.14
N GLY A 289 -15.96 26.15 -16.46
CA GLY A 289 -15.05 27.09 -15.81
C GLY A 289 -14.52 26.65 -14.45
N GLN A 290 -14.81 25.45 -13.97
CA GLN A 290 -14.33 24.90 -12.72
C GLN A 290 -13.36 23.74 -13.00
N SER A 291 -12.15 23.82 -12.44
CA SER A 291 -11.13 22.79 -12.60
C SER A 291 -11.18 21.75 -11.48
N ASN A 292 -10.58 20.57 -11.74
CA ASN A 292 -10.34 19.59 -10.69
C ASN A 292 -9.49 20.18 -9.54
N ALA A 293 -8.51 21.03 -9.88
CA ALA A 293 -7.68 21.68 -8.86
C ALA A 293 -8.50 22.58 -7.93
N ASP A 294 -9.54 23.27 -8.42
CA ASP A 294 -10.38 24.13 -7.58
C ASP A 294 -11.11 23.28 -6.54
N VAL A 295 -11.74 22.19 -6.98
CA VAL A 295 -12.49 21.27 -6.12
C VAL A 295 -11.57 20.60 -5.10
N MET A 296 -10.47 19.99 -5.57
CA MET A 296 -9.56 19.25 -4.70
C MET A 296 -8.82 20.16 -3.71
N LYS A 297 -8.48 21.39 -4.08
CA LYS A 297 -7.89 22.37 -3.14
C LYS A 297 -8.87 22.75 -2.04
N ARG A 298 -10.16 22.88 -2.36
CA ARG A 298 -11.19 23.13 -1.35
C ARG A 298 -11.27 21.95 -0.37
N GLU A 299 -11.19 20.71 -0.82
CA GLU A 299 -11.13 19.55 0.05
C GLU A 299 -9.87 19.53 0.93
N MET A 300 -8.73 20.00 0.39
CA MET A 300 -7.52 20.17 1.20
C MET A 300 -7.68 21.22 2.30
N GLU A 301 -8.44 22.31 2.04
CA GLU A 301 -8.80 23.31 3.06
C GLU A 301 -9.72 22.68 4.15
N ILE A 302 -10.67 21.84 3.75
CA ILE A 302 -11.54 21.11 4.69
C ILE A 302 -10.69 20.21 5.61
N PHE A 303 -9.75 19.43 5.04
CA PHE A 303 -8.83 18.63 5.83
C PHE A 303 -7.96 19.45 6.80
N ASP A 304 -7.48 20.62 6.35
CA ASP A 304 -6.68 21.53 7.19
C ASP A 304 -7.51 21.99 8.42
N VAL A 305 -8.81 22.30 8.25
CA VAL A 305 -9.72 22.71 9.34
C VAL A 305 -10.04 21.51 10.26
N MET A 306 -10.40 20.35 9.69
CA MET A 306 -10.68 19.13 10.46
C MET A 306 -9.46 18.72 11.32
N THR A 307 -8.27 18.81 10.74
CA THR A 307 -7.01 18.54 11.47
C THR A 307 -6.83 19.53 12.62
N SER A 308 -7.08 20.83 12.38
CA SER A 308 -6.94 21.88 13.40
C SER A 308 -7.97 21.74 14.54
N ASN A 309 -9.19 21.30 14.25
CA ASN A 309 -10.20 21.03 15.28
C ASN A 309 -9.73 19.90 16.22
N ARG A 310 -9.08 18.87 15.64
CA ARG A 310 -8.53 17.73 16.38
C ARG A 310 -7.25 18.08 17.15
N ASP A 311 -6.44 19.03 16.66
CA ASP A 311 -5.32 19.57 17.46
C ASP A 311 -5.81 20.17 18.78
N LYS A 312 -6.92 20.91 18.75
CA LYS A 312 -7.52 21.47 19.97
C LYS A 312 -7.92 20.36 20.95
N ARG A 313 -8.45 19.24 20.47
CA ARG A 313 -8.77 18.08 21.30
C ARG A 313 -7.51 17.44 21.88
N VAL A 314 -6.47 17.21 21.08
CA VAL A 314 -5.20 16.66 21.56
C VAL A 314 -4.63 17.50 22.69
N ILE A 315 -4.61 18.82 22.53
CA ILE A 315 -4.13 19.76 23.55
C ILE A 315 -5.01 19.68 24.80
N ALA A 316 -6.35 19.69 24.67
CA ALA A 316 -7.26 19.60 25.79
C ALA A 316 -7.05 18.30 26.59
N VAL A 317 -6.91 17.16 25.90
CA VAL A 317 -6.65 15.86 26.54
C VAL A 317 -5.29 15.86 27.22
N ALA A 318 -4.25 16.43 26.62
CA ALA A 318 -2.92 16.54 27.23
C ALA A 318 -2.94 17.40 28.52
N HIS A 319 -3.81 18.40 28.59
CA HIS A 319 -4.06 19.23 29.77
C HIS A 319 -5.02 18.58 30.82
N GLY A 320 -5.43 17.32 30.59
CA GLY A 320 -6.26 16.55 31.54
C GLY A 320 -7.78 16.71 31.35
N SER A 321 -8.24 17.45 30.34
CA SER A 321 -9.67 17.59 29.99
C SER A 321 -10.01 16.74 28.76
N ASP A 322 -11.18 16.93 28.18
CA ASP A 322 -11.54 16.44 26.85
C ASP A 322 -12.35 17.52 26.12
N LEU A 323 -12.34 17.45 24.79
CA LEU A 323 -13.05 18.37 23.91
C LEU A 323 -13.81 17.56 22.86
N GLU A 324 -15.11 17.71 22.81
CA GLU A 324 -15.92 17.17 21.71
C GLU A 324 -15.55 17.82 20.39
N ILE A 325 -15.29 17.00 19.37
CA ILE A 325 -15.00 17.50 18.03
C ILE A 325 -16.31 17.98 17.38
N LYS A 326 -16.32 19.25 16.96
CA LYS A 326 -17.38 19.82 16.13
C LYS A 326 -16.74 20.35 14.86
N ASP A 327 -17.11 19.75 13.73
CA ASP A 327 -16.66 20.16 12.40
C ASP A 327 -17.71 21.09 11.75
N ASP A 328 -18.27 22.05 12.52
CA ASP A 328 -19.29 23.01 12.13
C ASP A 328 -18.72 24.29 11.47
N ASN A 329 -17.40 24.41 11.42
CA ASN A 329 -16.67 25.54 10.85
C ASN A 329 -15.96 25.18 9.52
N LEU A 330 -16.37 24.10 8.86
CA LEU A 330 -15.74 23.68 7.62
C LEU A 330 -16.06 24.63 6.46
N PRO A 331 -15.11 24.88 5.55
CA PRO A 331 -15.40 25.56 4.30
C PRO A 331 -16.47 24.77 3.51
N ALA A 332 -17.43 25.47 2.92
CA ALA A 332 -18.44 24.84 2.07
C ALA A 332 -17.79 24.14 0.88
N GLU A 333 -18.24 22.94 0.56
CA GLU A 333 -17.83 22.23 -0.65
C GLU A 333 -18.17 23.03 -1.91
N LEU A 334 -17.40 22.84 -2.98
CA LEU A 334 -17.72 23.45 -4.26
C LEU A 334 -18.79 22.61 -4.98
N VAL A 335 -19.84 23.29 -5.41
CA VAL A 335 -20.90 22.66 -6.22
C VAL A 335 -20.36 22.37 -7.62
N VAL A 336 -20.41 21.12 -8.04
CA VAL A 336 -19.98 20.66 -9.36
C VAL A 336 -21.19 20.42 -10.24
N LYS A 337 -21.14 20.89 -11.50
CA LYS A 337 -22.12 20.60 -12.52
C LYS A 337 -21.69 19.41 -13.35
N THR A 338 -22.61 18.47 -13.59
CA THR A 338 -22.32 17.34 -14.48
C THR A 338 -22.17 17.79 -15.93
N ASN A 339 -21.18 17.22 -16.61
CA ASN A 339 -21.03 17.36 -18.07
C ASN A 339 -21.61 16.15 -18.84
N ILE A 340 -22.25 15.22 -18.13
CA ILE A 340 -22.95 14.06 -18.69
C ILE A 340 -24.35 13.93 -18.04
N PRO A 341 -25.31 14.84 -18.35
CA PRO A 341 -26.63 14.77 -17.74
C PRO A 341 -27.39 13.53 -18.24
N GLY A 342 -28.04 12.83 -17.33
CA GLY A 342 -29.03 11.80 -17.61
C GLY A 342 -30.39 12.35 -18.03
N LYS A 343 -31.35 11.46 -18.11
CA LYS A 343 -32.73 11.78 -18.61
C LYS A 343 -33.71 12.19 -17.52
N LEU A 344 -33.36 11.97 -16.25
CA LEU A 344 -34.24 12.33 -15.12
C LEU A 344 -34.10 13.82 -14.79
N GLU A 345 -35.07 14.33 -14.02
CA GLU A 345 -35.06 15.68 -13.49
C GLU A 345 -33.73 15.94 -12.73
N GLY A 346 -33.16 17.13 -12.87
CA GLY A 346 -31.83 17.43 -12.32
C GLY A 346 -30.67 16.81 -13.08
N GLY A 347 -30.90 16.05 -14.17
CA GLY A 347 -29.86 15.42 -14.98
C GLY A 347 -29.32 14.11 -14.43
N ALA A 348 -30.03 13.45 -13.50
CA ALA A 348 -29.64 12.12 -13.00
C ALA A 348 -29.87 11.02 -14.05
N HIS A 349 -29.12 9.91 -13.94
CA HIS A 349 -29.28 8.74 -14.79
C HIS A 349 -30.35 7.79 -14.24
N ILE A 350 -30.92 6.97 -15.14
CA ILE A 350 -31.81 5.87 -14.77
C ILE A 350 -30.95 4.65 -14.53
N TYR A 351 -31.05 4.07 -13.35
CA TYR A 351 -30.47 2.78 -13.03
C TYR A 351 -31.55 1.71 -12.98
N LEU A 352 -31.26 0.56 -13.56
CA LEU A 352 -32.16 -0.60 -13.52
C LEU A 352 -31.88 -1.39 -12.24
N GLY A 353 -32.87 -2.05 -11.68
CA GLY A 353 -32.65 -3.09 -10.67
C GLY A 353 -31.88 -4.28 -11.25
N ALA A 354 -31.29 -5.14 -10.39
CA ALA A 354 -30.47 -6.25 -10.83
C ALA A 354 -31.20 -7.21 -11.77
N ASP A 355 -32.43 -7.59 -11.45
CA ASP A 355 -33.29 -8.44 -12.27
C ASP A 355 -33.70 -7.81 -13.60
N GLU A 356 -33.95 -6.50 -13.60
CA GLU A 356 -34.23 -5.75 -14.84
C GLU A 356 -32.98 -5.62 -15.70
N GLY A 357 -31.79 -5.55 -15.08
CA GLY A 357 -30.48 -5.58 -15.75
C GLY A 357 -30.30 -6.88 -16.52
N ILE A 358 -30.65 -8.03 -15.97
CA ILE A 358 -30.59 -9.34 -16.64
C ILE A 358 -31.42 -9.36 -17.93
N LYS A 359 -32.60 -8.74 -17.93
CA LYS A 359 -33.45 -8.65 -19.14
C LYS A 359 -32.82 -7.85 -20.28
N LYS A 360 -31.76 -7.09 -20.01
CA LYS A 360 -30.95 -6.37 -21.00
C LYS A 360 -29.71 -7.14 -21.44
N MET A 361 -29.49 -8.33 -20.88
CA MET A 361 -28.35 -9.18 -21.20
C MET A 361 -28.69 -10.24 -22.26
N GLN A 362 -27.69 -10.51 -23.07
CA GLN A 362 -27.62 -11.68 -23.95
C GLN A 362 -26.41 -12.49 -23.58
N VAL A 363 -26.57 -13.77 -23.35
CA VAL A 363 -25.47 -14.69 -23.05
C VAL A 363 -25.24 -15.64 -24.23
N ALA A 364 -24.06 -16.25 -24.32
CA ALA A 364 -23.72 -17.22 -25.34
C ALA A 364 -24.72 -18.39 -25.39
N GLU A 365 -24.82 -19.06 -26.54
CA GLU A 365 -25.78 -20.14 -26.74
C GLU A 365 -25.64 -21.24 -25.68
N GLY A 366 -26.76 -21.65 -25.10
CA GLY A 366 -26.84 -22.66 -24.05
C GLY A 366 -26.45 -22.19 -22.65
N MET A 367 -26.13 -20.92 -22.46
CA MET A 367 -25.81 -20.33 -21.14
C MET A 367 -27.02 -19.61 -20.53
N GLN A 368 -26.99 -19.41 -19.25
CA GLN A 368 -27.94 -18.56 -18.51
C GLN A 368 -27.19 -17.67 -17.51
N VAL A 369 -27.80 -16.57 -17.10
CA VAL A 369 -27.31 -15.65 -16.11
C VAL A 369 -28.34 -15.45 -15.01
N ASN A 370 -27.89 -15.41 -13.75
CA ASN A 370 -28.68 -15.01 -12.58
C ASN A 370 -27.94 -13.94 -11.76
N VAL A 371 -28.65 -13.26 -10.88
CA VAL A 371 -28.05 -12.40 -9.86
C VAL A 371 -27.48 -13.31 -8.77
N PHE A 372 -26.19 -13.14 -8.44
CA PHE A 372 -25.57 -13.77 -7.28
C PHE A 372 -25.68 -12.86 -6.06
N ALA A 373 -25.35 -11.59 -6.22
CA ALA A 373 -25.49 -10.56 -5.19
C ALA A 373 -25.75 -9.20 -5.84
N SER A 374 -26.50 -8.34 -5.17
CA SER A 374 -26.78 -6.97 -5.62
C SER A 374 -26.85 -6.00 -4.45
N GLU A 375 -26.78 -4.71 -4.74
CA GLU A 375 -27.02 -3.62 -3.80
C GLU A 375 -28.42 -3.65 -3.18
N GLU A 376 -29.39 -4.23 -3.89
CA GLU A 376 -30.77 -4.40 -3.41
C GLU A 376 -30.87 -5.45 -2.32
N MET A 377 -30.00 -6.48 -2.38
CA MET A 377 -29.86 -7.52 -1.36
C MET A 377 -28.94 -7.07 -0.22
N PHE A 378 -27.81 -6.46 -0.58
CA PHE A 378 -26.71 -6.09 0.32
C PHE A 378 -26.24 -4.66 0.01
N PRO A 379 -26.70 -3.66 0.79
CA PRO A 379 -26.34 -2.25 0.56
C PRO A 379 -24.84 -1.93 0.63
N GLU A 380 -24.02 -2.86 1.11
CA GLU A 380 -22.57 -2.75 1.16
C GLU A 380 -21.91 -3.00 -0.20
N LEU A 381 -22.57 -3.70 -1.11
CA LEU A 381 -22.04 -4.05 -2.44
C LEU A 381 -22.18 -2.86 -3.40
N ILE A 382 -21.23 -1.94 -3.34
CA ILE A 382 -21.22 -0.71 -4.13
C ILE A 382 -19.91 -0.63 -4.91
N ASN A 383 -20.00 -0.40 -6.22
CA ASN A 383 -18.81 -0.22 -7.09
C ASN A 383 -17.77 -1.35 -6.92
N PRO A 384 -18.08 -2.62 -7.18
CA PRO A 384 -17.13 -3.72 -7.09
C PRO A 384 -16.00 -3.57 -8.13
N VAL A 385 -14.76 -3.91 -7.71
CA VAL A 385 -13.54 -3.69 -8.50
C VAL A 385 -12.88 -5.01 -8.87
N GLN A 386 -12.49 -5.82 -7.87
CA GLN A 386 -11.87 -7.12 -8.07
C GLN A 386 -12.58 -8.18 -7.22
N MET A 387 -12.69 -9.39 -7.75
CA MET A 387 -13.15 -10.58 -7.06
C MET A 387 -12.01 -11.59 -6.90
N ALA A 388 -12.12 -12.46 -5.92
CA ALA A 388 -11.27 -13.64 -5.76
C ALA A 388 -12.03 -14.70 -4.94
N VAL A 389 -11.62 -15.96 -5.07
CA VAL A 389 -12.24 -17.09 -4.37
C VAL A 389 -11.26 -17.62 -3.32
N ASP A 390 -11.73 -17.74 -2.08
CA ASP A 390 -10.93 -18.26 -0.98
C ASP A 390 -10.62 -19.78 -1.14
N PRO A 391 -9.70 -20.35 -0.36
CA PRO A 391 -9.39 -21.78 -0.45
C PRO A 391 -10.59 -22.72 -0.19
N ASP A 392 -11.63 -22.24 0.46
CA ASP A 392 -12.87 -23.02 0.70
C ASP A 392 -13.95 -22.81 -0.36
N GLY A 393 -13.73 -21.91 -1.32
CA GLY A 393 -14.62 -21.66 -2.44
C GLY A 393 -15.62 -20.52 -2.23
N LYS A 394 -15.50 -19.71 -1.15
CA LYS A 394 -16.31 -18.51 -0.95
C LYS A 394 -15.82 -17.37 -1.85
N LEU A 395 -16.75 -16.60 -2.40
CA LEU A 395 -16.44 -15.43 -3.21
C LEU A 395 -16.20 -14.21 -2.33
N PHE A 396 -15.15 -13.48 -2.62
CA PHE A 396 -14.86 -12.16 -2.05
C PHE A 396 -14.88 -11.10 -3.15
N ALA A 397 -15.22 -9.87 -2.77
CA ALA A 397 -15.13 -8.73 -3.67
C ALA A 397 -14.61 -7.48 -2.95
N SER A 398 -13.69 -6.76 -3.57
CA SER A 398 -13.34 -5.41 -3.16
C SER A 398 -14.33 -4.42 -3.72
N VAL A 399 -14.74 -3.43 -2.91
CA VAL A 399 -15.68 -2.38 -3.29
C VAL A 399 -15.09 -0.99 -3.05
N TRP A 400 -15.38 -0.07 -3.96
CA TRP A 400 -14.80 1.28 -3.95
C TRP A 400 -15.87 2.37 -4.07
N PRO A 401 -16.76 2.54 -3.07
CA PRO A 401 -17.81 3.57 -3.07
C PRO A 401 -17.26 4.99 -3.15
N SER A 402 -16.04 5.23 -2.65
CA SER A 402 -15.40 6.54 -2.65
C SER A 402 -14.76 6.93 -3.99
N TYR A 403 -14.95 6.16 -5.07
CA TYR A 403 -14.33 6.42 -6.37
C TYR A 403 -14.64 7.84 -6.91
N PRO A 404 -13.64 8.55 -7.47
CA PRO A 404 -12.28 8.15 -7.66
C PRO A 404 -11.39 8.38 -6.43
N HIS A 405 -11.87 9.06 -5.42
CA HIS A 405 -11.18 9.22 -4.15
C HIS A 405 -12.12 9.73 -3.05
N TRP A 406 -11.82 9.38 -1.81
CA TRP A 406 -12.65 9.69 -0.65
C TRP A 406 -12.89 11.20 -0.47
N ASN A 407 -14.15 11.59 -0.27
CA ASN A 407 -14.56 12.93 0.11
C ASN A 407 -14.42 13.10 1.64
N PRO A 408 -13.71 14.13 2.15
CA PRO A 408 -13.44 14.30 3.58
C PRO A 408 -14.70 14.46 4.46
N THR A 409 -15.82 14.89 3.89
CA THR A 409 -17.09 15.10 4.62
C THR A 409 -17.98 13.86 4.67
N LEU A 410 -17.60 12.79 3.93
CA LEU A 410 -18.35 11.53 3.89
C LEU A 410 -17.66 10.45 4.72
N PRO A 411 -18.36 9.41 5.18
CA PRO A 411 -17.73 8.25 5.80
C PRO A 411 -16.85 7.52 4.79
N ARG A 412 -15.78 6.88 5.27
CA ARG A 412 -14.96 6.00 4.44
C ARG A 412 -15.58 4.61 4.42
N THR A 413 -15.93 4.15 3.24
CA THR A 413 -16.71 2.91 3.00
C THR A 413 -16.08 1.97 2.00
N ASP A 414 -14.81 2.19 1.61
CA ASP A 414 -14.07 1.25 0.78
C ASP A 414 -13.76 -0.01 1.60
N ARG A 415 -14.13 -1.18 1.08
CA ARG A 415 -14.22 -2.43 1.86
C ARG A 415 -13.74 -3.64 1.09
N LEU A 416 -13.48 -4.71 1.83
CA LEU A 416 -13.42 -6.06 1.31
C LEU A 416 -14.61 -6.83 1.87
N LEU A 417 -15.40 -7.44 1.00
CA LEU A 417 -16.63 -8.15 1.33
C LEU A 417 -16.47 -9.64 1.05
N CYS A 418 -17.12 -10.49 1.86
CA CYS A 418 -17.23 -11.93 1.70
C CYS A 418 -18.68 -12.31 1.48
N PHE A 419 -18.93 -13.22 0.53
CA PHE A 419 -20.25 -13.68 0.13
C PHE A 419 -20.34 -15.20 0.23
N PRO A 420 -20.73 -15.76 1.38
CA PRO A 420 -21.08 -17.17 1.49
C PRO A 420 -22.31 -17.54 0.64
N ASP A 421 -22.31 -18.75 0.09
CA ASP A 421 -23.45 -19.44 -0.55
C ASP A 421 -23.41 -20.87 -0.02
N GLU A 422 -23.95 -21.07 1.18
CA GLU A 422 -23.82 -22.34 1.91
C GLU A 422 -24.80 -23.38 1.40
N ASP A 423 -26.02 -22.97 0.96
CA ASP A 423 -27.03 -23.88 0.40
C ASP A 423 -26.79 -24.18 -1.10
N ARG A 424 -25.88 -23.42 -1.74
CA ARG A 424 -25.40 -23.57 -3.13
C ARG A 424 -26.49 -23.41 -4.18
N ASP A 425 -27.42 -22.54 -3.95
CA ASP A 425 -28.44 -22.21 -4.94
C ASP A 425 -27.93 -21.22 -6.01
N GLY A 426 -26.75 -20.64 -5.79
CA GLY A 426 -26.10 -19.67 -6.68
C GLY A 426 -26.55 -18.26 -6.45
N VAL A 427 -27.04 -17.96 -5.24
CA VAL A 427 -27.33 -16.65 -4.70
C VAL A 427 -26.61 -16.54 -3.36
N ALA A 428 -26.01 -15.40 -3.07
CA ALA A 428 -25.33 -15.21 -1.80
C ALA A 428 -26.31 -15.18 -0.62
N ASP A 429 -26.04 -15.96 0.44
CA ASP A 429 -26.88 -15.99 1.66
C ASP A 429 -26.72 -14.72 2.50
N GLU A 430 -25.50 -14.16 2.52
CA GLU A 430 -25.17 -12.99 3.31
C GLU A 430 -23.99 -12.20 2.69
N CYS A 431 -23.80 -10.96 3.17
CA CYS A 431 -22.64 -10.12 2.87
C CYS A 431 -21.91 -9.76 4.17
N ILE A 432 -20.74 -10.32 4.36
CA ILE A 432 -19.89 -10.07 5.53
C ILE A 432 -18.84 -9.02 5.17
N ILE A 433 -18.73 -7.98 5.98
CA ILE A 433 -17.66 -6.98 5.84
C ILE A 433 -16.38 -7.57 6.43
N PHE A 434 -15.54 -8.17 5.59
CA PHE A 434 -14.27 -8.75 6.00
C PHE A 434 -13.29 -7.69 6.50
N ALA A 435 -13.23 -6.53 5.83
CA ALA A 435 -12.45 -5.39 6.30
C ALA A 435 -13.07 -4.08 5.83
N ASP A 436 -13.08 -3.06 6.71
CA ASP A 436 -13.70 -1.75 6.50
C ASP A 436 -12.67 -0.61 6.57
N LYS A 437 -13.11 0.58 6.11
CA LYS A 437 -12.34 1.84 6.16
C LYS A 437 -10.98 1.77 5.46
N LEU A 438 -10.92 0.98 4.41
CA LEU A 438 -9.77 0.90 3.53
C LEU A 438 -9.70 2.15 2.63
N ASN A 439 -8.66 2.29 1.84
CA ASN A 439 -8.51 3.42 0.93
C ASN A 439 -8.32 2.94 -0.50
N SER A 440 -9.30 3.18 -1.38
CA SER A 440 -9.20 2.85 -2.81
C SER A 440 -8.76 1.40 -3.04
N VAL A 441 -9.60 0.44 -2.63
CA VAL A 441 -9.28 -0.99 -2.70
C VAL A 441 -9.31 -1.46 -4.13
N THR A 442 -8.17 -1.41 -4.81
CA THR A 442 -8.04 -1.67 -6.25
C THR A 442 -7.49 -3.05 -6.59
N GLY A 443 -7.15 -3.84 -5.58
CA GLY A 443 -6.70 -5.22 -5.76
C GLY A 443 -6.56 -5.95 -4.43
N PHE A 444 -6.81 -7.25 -4.45
CA PHE A 444 -6.55 -8.12 -3.31
C PHE A 444 -6.32 -9.56 -3.75
N GLU A 445 -5.63 -10.36 -2.94
CA GLU A 445 -5.44 -11.79 -3.20
C GLU A 445 -5.12 -12.56 -1.91
N PHE A 446 -5.56 -13.79 -1.82
CA PHE A 446 -5.30 -14.66 -0.68
C PHE A 446 -3.84 -15.11 -0.62
N TRP A 447 -3.28 -15.10 0.57
CA TRP A 447 -1.91 -15.53 0.84
C TRP A 447 -1.70 -15.76 2.33
N GLY A 448 -0.89 -16.76 2.70
CA GLY A 448 -0.41 -16.92 4.08
C GLY A 448 -1.52 -17.21 5.11
N GLY A 449 -2.68 -17.71 4.69
CA GLY A 449 -3.86 -17.92 5.54
C GLY A 449 -4.61 -16.62 5.85
N GLY A 450 -4.42 -15.57 5.07
CA GLY A 450 -5.12 -14.29 5.11
C GLY A 450 -5.21 -13.69 3.71
N VAL A 451 -5.30 -12.36 3.62
CA VAL A 451 -5.52 -11.61 2.39
C VAL A 451 -4.54 -10.46 2.28
N LEU A 452 -3.85 -10.34 1.15
CA LEU A 452 -3.06 -9.17 0.78
C LEU A 452 -3.97 -8.18 0.04
N VAL A 453 -4.05 -6.93 0.52
CA VAL A 453 -4.98 -5.92 0.00
C VAL A 453 -4.23 -4.65 -0.38
N ALA A 454 -4.43 -4.19 -1.61
CA ALA A 454 -4.01 -2.85 -2.04
C ALA A 454 -4.95 -1.80 -1.45
N ALA A 455 -4.44 -1.00 -0.56
CA ALA A 455 -5.09 0.19 -0.04
C ALA A 455 -4.06 1.34 -0.03
N PRO A 456 -3.76 1.93 -1.20
CA PRO A 456 -2.68 2.90 -1.32
C PRO A 456 -2.74 4.01 -0.25
N PRO A 457 -1.58 4.38 0.33
CA PRO A 457 -0.21 4.05 -0.10
C PRO A 457 0.35 2.72 0.41
N GLU A 458 -0.46 1.77 0.83
CA GLU A 458 -0.07 0.57 1.55
C GLU A 458 -0.55 -0.72 0.84
N ILE A 459 0.18 -1.82 1.06
CA ILE A 459 -0.35 -3.17 0.94
C ILE A 459 -0.50 -3.71 2.37
N TRP A 460 -1.71 -4.11 2.72
CA TRP A 460 -2.03 -4.73 3.98
C TRP A 460 -2.06 -6.25 3.86
N PHE A 461 -1.65 -6.93 4.91
CA PHE A 461 -2.03 -8.30 5.18
C PHE A 461 -3.12 -8.27 6.25
N LEU A 462 -4.27 -8.83 5.92
CA LEU A 462 -5.45 -8.91 6.76
C LEU A 462 -5.75 -10.38 7.01
N LYS A 463 -6.06 -10.74 8.25
CA LYS A 463 -6.35 -12.13 8.60
C LYS A 463 -7.49 -12.22 9.59
N ASP A 464 -8.38 -13.13 9.35
CA ASP A 464 -9.35 -13.67 10.28
C ASP A 464 -8.66 -14.78 11.09
N THR A 465 -8.60 -14.65 12.41
CA THR A 465 -7.92 -15.61 13.30
C THR A 465 -8.88 -16.48 14.11
N ASP A 466 -10.16 -16.14 14.15
CA ASP A 466 -11.18 -16.87 14.89
C ASP A 466 -12.27 -17.54 14.04
N GLY A 467 -12.28 -17.27 12.74
CA GLY A 467 -13.11 -17.94 11.73
C GLY A 467 -14.49 -17.33 11.51
N ASP A 468 -14.70 -16.06 11.91
CA ASP A 468 -15.96 -15.35 11.72
C ASP A 468 -16.07 -14.61 10.37
N ASN A 469 -15.07 -14.75 9.51
CA ASN A 469 -14.89 -14.04 8.24
C ASN A 469 -14.71 -12.51 8.39
N VAL A 470 -14.24 -12.02 9.53
CA VAL A 470 -13.84 -10.62 9.77
C VAL A 470 -12.35 -10.55 10.11
N ALA A 471 -11.64 -9.64 9.52
CA ALA A 471 -10.20 -9.49 9.76
C ALA A 471 -9.93 -8.83 11.12
N ASP A 472 -9.37 -9.56 12.05
CA ASP A 472 -8.94 -9.08 13.37
C ASP A 472 -7.42 -8.81 13.43
N GLU A 473 -6.61 -9.43 12.58
CA GLU A 473 -5.19 -9.10 12.43
C GLU A 473 -4.95 -8.23 11.19
N LYS A 474 -4.24 -7.10 11.37
CA LYS A 474 -3.94 -6.13 10.32
C LYS A 474 -2.47 -5.73 10.35
N ILE A 475 -1.72 -6.11 9.30
CA ILE A 475 -0.28 -5.82 9.18
C ILE A 475 -0.04 -4.96 7.93
N ARG A 476 0.64 -3.80 8.09
CA ARG A 476 1.17 -3.03 6.96
C ARG A 476 2.38 -3.74 6.37
N MET A 477 2.17 -4.58 5.37
CA MET A 477 3.24 -5.33 4.75
C MET A 477 4.19 -4.42 3.98
N LEU A 478 3.65 -3.61 3.10
CA LEU A 478 4.42 -2.71 2.24
C LEU A 478 3.82 -1.32 2.29
N GLN A 479 4.67 -0.28 2.27
CA GLN A 479 4.27 1.12 2.29
C GLN A 479 5.06 1.88 1.24
N GLY A 480 4.43 2.91 0.63
CA GLY A 480 5.06 3.74 -0.40
C GLY A 480 4.58 3.45 -1.82
N LEU A 481 3.43 2.77 -1.96
CA LEU A 481 2.63 2.83 -3.17
C LEU A 481 2.17 4.28 -3.36
N SER A 482 2.22 4.76 -4.60
CA SER A 482 1.65 6.06 -4.91
C SER A 482 0.13 6.01 -4.94
N SER A 483 -0.48 7.04 -4.39
CA SER A 483 -1.89 7.37 -4.52
C SER A 483 -2.11 8.63 -5.35
N ALA A 484 -1.09 9.11 -6.07
CA ALA A 484 -1.15 10.34 -6.84
C ALA A 484 -2.17 10.29 -7.99
N ASP A 485 -2.40 9.11 -8.53
CA ASP A 485 -3.45 8.81 -9.51
C ASP A 485 -4.16 7.52 -9.08
N SER A 486 -5.34 7.64 -8.50
CA SER A 486 -6.10 6.52 -7.95
C SER A 486 -6.48 5.49 -9.01
N HIS A 487 -6.76 5.94 -10.24
CA HIS A 487 -7.14 5.07 -11.37
C HIS A 487 -5.96 4.21 -11.89
N HIS A 488 -4.73 4.60 -11.60
CA HIS A 488 -3.51 3.91 -12.01
C HIS A 488 -2.75 3.28 -10.83
N SER A 489 -3.38 3.13 -9.68
CA SER A 489 -2.75 2.48 -8.52
C SER A 489 -2.61 0.97 -8.71
N ALA A 490 -2.03 0.29 -7.73
CA ALA A 490 -1.83 -1.17 -7.77
C ALA A 490 -3.17 -1.91 -7.92
N ASN A 491 -3.31 -2.73 -8.95
CA ASN A 491 -4.54 -3.45 -9.29
C ASN A 491 -4.24 -4.84 -9.86
N ALA A 492 -5.30 -5.65 -10.07
CA ALA A 492 -5.21 -7.00 -10.63
C ALA A 492 -4.21 -7.88 -9.85
N PHE A 493 -4.43 -8.04 -8.57
CA PHE A 493 -3.60 -8.87 -7.71
C PHE A 493 -3.73 -10.35 -8.07
N VAL A 494 -2.59 -11.05 -8.18
CA VAL A 494 -2.54 -12.49 -8.41
C VAL A 494 -1.25 -13.07 -7.81
N ILE A 495 -1.33 -14.25 -7.20
CA ILE A 495 -0.14 -15.00 -6.75
C ILE A 495 0.43 -15.79 -7.91
N GLY A 496 1.63 -15.45 -8.34
CA GLY A 496 2.32 -16.19 -9.40
C GLY A 496 2.75 -17.60 -8.99
N PRO A 497 3.20 -18.42 -9.97
CA PRO A 497 3.63 -19.80 -9.69
C PRO A 497 4.75 -19.93 -8.65
N GLY A 498 5.60 -18.90 -8.52
CA GLY A 498 6.68 -18.83 -7.52
C GLY A 498 6.24 -18.33 -6.14
N GLY A 499 4.94 -18.11 -5.89
CA GLY A 499 4.39 -17.68 -4.60
C GLY A 499 4.53 -16.19 -4.32
N GLY A 500 5.04 -15.38 -5.26
CA GLY A 500 5.07 -13.92 -5.15
C GLY A 500 3.76 -13.30 -5.61
N LEU A 501 3.37 -12.19 -4.97
CA LEU A 501 2.25 -11.36 -5.38
C LEU A 501 2.65 -10.52 -6.60
N HIS A 502 1.86 -10.60 -7.67
CA HIS A 502 1.98 -9.76 -8.85
C HIS A 502 0.84 -8.74 -8.89
N TRP A 503 1.13 -7.56 -9.44
CA TRP A 503 0.11 -6.53 -9.67
C TRP A 503 0.49 -5.62 -10.82
N SER A 504 -0.51 -5.05 -11.44
CA SER A 504 -0.37 -3.99 -12.44
C SER A 504 -0.38 -2.60 -11.80
N ARG A 505 0.37 -1.64 -12.39
CA ARG A 505 0.36 -0.22 -12.01
C ARG A 505 0.59 0.67 -13.22
N GLY A 506 -0.22 1.73 -13.36
CA GLY A 506 -0.17 2.66 -14.47
C GLY A 506 0.82 3.83 -14.28
N ILE A 507 0.79 4.75 -15.25
CA ILE A 507 1.59 5.98 -15.28
C ILE A 507 1.14 6.97 -14.18
N PHE A 508 1.93 8.04 -13.99
CA PHE A 508 1.75 9.15 -13.01
C PHE A 508 1.93 8.76 -11.55
N ASN A 509 2.04 7.50 -11.25
CA ASN A 509 2.35 6.99 -9.93
C ASN A 509 3.84 6.74 -9.78
N VAL A 510 4.38 7.07 -8.62
CA VAL A 510 5.74 6.73 -8.23
C VAL A 510 5.69 5.82 -7.02
N ALA A 511 6.54 4.82 -6.99
CA ALA A 511 6.70 3.96 -5.83
C ALA A 511 8.04 4.27 -5.16
N SER A 512 8.03 4.36 -3.84
CA SER A 512 9.23 4.46 -3.02
C SER A 512 9.03 3.61 -1.79
N MET A 513 9.53 2.37 -1.83
CA MET A 513 9.28 1.34 -0.84
C MET A 513 10.59 0.90 -0.20
N GLU A 514 10.59 0.87 1.11
CA GLU A 514 11.71 0.43 1.93
C GLU A 514 11.56 -1.05 2.27
N THR A 515 12.60 -1.84 2.06
CA THR A 515 12.65 -3.27 2.39
C THR A 515 13.87 -3.58 3.22
N PRO A 516 13.98 -4.76 3.85
CA PRO A 516 15.15 -5.15 4.62
C PRO A 516 16.46 -5.16 3.84
N THR A 517 16.43 -5.26 2.51
CA THR A 517 17.59 -5.40 1.65
C THR A 517 17.85 -4.23 0.73
N LYS A 518 16.83 -3.44 0.39
CA LYS A 518 16.95 -2.32 -0.56
C LYS A 518 15.83 -1.30 -0.41
N THR A 519 16.05 -0.13 -0.97
CA THR A 519 14.98 0.84 -1.24
C THR A 519 14.59 0.73 -2.70
N PHE A 520 13.40 0.27 -2.96
CA PHE A 520 12.85 0.15 -4.30
C PHE A 520 12.15 1.43 -4.73
N ARG A 521 12.57 1.98 -5.89
CA ARG A 521 11.94 3.16 -6.48
C ARG A 521 11.62 2.91 -7.94
N SER A 522 10.40 3.24 -8.33
CA SER A 522 9.98 3.11 -9.72
C SER A 522 8.88 4.12 -10.07
N GLY A 523 9.00 4.73 -11.27
CA GLY A 523 7.94 5.47 -11.94
C GLY A 523 7.40 4.74 -13.19
N GLN A 524 7.78 3.49 -13.42
CA GLN A 524 7.43 2.75 -14.62
C GLN A 524 5.99 2.23 -14.54
N SER A 525 5.28 2.24 -15.67
CA SER A 525 4.01 1.54 -15.85
C SER A 525 4.25 0.11 -16.27
N GLY A 526 3.57 -0.84 -15.64
CA GLY A 526 3.73 -2.26 -15.93
C GLY A 526 3.40 -3.16 -14.74
N VAL A 527 3.97 -4.35 -14.79
CA VAL A 527 3.76 -5.39 -13.78
C VAL A 527 4.91 -5.40 -12.78
N TYR A 528 4.53 -5.53 -11.52
CA TYR A 528 5.41 -5.63 -10.35
C TYR A 528 5.23 -6.98 -9.68
N ARG A 529 6.28 -7.42 -8.97
CA ARG A 529 6.24 -8.62 -8.13
C ARG A 529 6.77 -8.29 -6.74
N PHE A 530 6.11 -8.79 -5.72
CA PHE A 530 6.49 -8.72 -4.33
C PHE A 530 6.46 -10.11 -3.70
N ASP A 531 7.53 -10.53 -3.03
CA ASP A 531 7.53 -11.74 -2.22
C ASP A 531 7.20 -11.36 -0.77
N PRO A 532 6.02 -11.74 -0.24
CA PRO A 532 5.61 -11.33 1.11
C PRO A 532 6.43 -11.98 2.23
N ARG A 533 7.19 -13.05 1.95
CA ARG A 533 8.05 -13.73 2.94
C ARG A 533 9.38 -13.01 3.11
N THR A 534 9.99 -12.60 2.00
CA THR A 534 11.34 -11.99 1.96
C THR A 534 11.29 -10.47 1.90
N TYR A 535 10.12 -9.88 1.61
CA TYR A 535 9.91 -8.46 1.29
C TYR A 535 10.66 -8.00 0.04
N GLU A 536 11.11 -8.93 -0.81
CA GLU A 536 11.71 -8.58 -2.10
C GLU A 536 10.65 -8.04 -3.07
N ILE A 537 11.01 -6.93 -3.72
CA ILE A 537 10.15 -6.29 -4.71
C ILE A 537 10.93 -6.01 -5.98
N GLU A 538 10.29 -6.22 -7.14
CA GLU A 538 10.87 -5.96 -8.45
C GLU A 538 9.84 -5.46 -9.46
N PHE A 539 10.34 -4.80 -10.50
CA PHE A 539 9.59 -4.49 -11.70
C PHE A 539 9.81 -5.63 -12.70
N VAL A 540 8.72 -6.26 -13.17
CA VAL A 540 8.82 -7.48 -13.99
C VAL A 540 8.89 -7.13 -15.46
N PHE A 541 7.89 -6.41 -16.01
CA PHE A 541 7.89 -5.97 -17.40
C PHE A 541 6.99 -4.76 -17.63
N PRO A 542 7.27 -3.94 -18.67
CA PRO A 542 6.47 -2.78 -18.98
C PRO A 542 5.17 -3.15 -19.69
N ILE A 543 4.08 -2.51 -19.30
CA ILE A 543 2.81 -2.43 -20.01
C ILE A 543 2.41 -0.96 -20.10
N GLY A 544 1.98 -0.53 -21.23
CA GLY A 544 1.68 0.86 -21.47
C GLY A 544 0.33 1.28 -21.05
N PRO A 545 -0.17 2.52 -21.06
CA PRO A 545 -0.04 3.41 -19.90
C PRO A 545 -0.95 3.00 -18.73
N ASN A 546 -1.99 2.14 -18.97
CA ASN A 546 -3.00 1.74 -17.97
C ASN A 546 -3.09 0.21 -17.86
N PRO A 547 -2.11 -0.49 -17.29
CA PRO A 547 -2.17 -1.93 -17.14
C PRO A 547 -3.28 -2.36 -16.18
N HIS A 548 -4.01 -3.40 -16.62
CA HIS A 548 -5.07 -4.10 -15.89
C HIS A 548 -5.10 -5.57 -16.30
N GLY A 549 -5.73 -6.41 -15.47
CA GLY A 549 -6.00 -7.80 -15.84
C GLY A 549 -4.75 -8.67 -15.93
N ASP A 550 -3.92 -8.64 -14.88
CA ASP A 550 -2.77 -9.53 -14.73
C ASP A 550 -3.25 -10.93 -14.30
N PHE A 551 -2.81 -11.98 -14.99
CA PHE A 551 -3.13 -13.37 -14.64
C PHE A 551 -2.07 -14.36 -15.17
N PHE A 552 -2.13 -15.60 -14.68
CA PHE A 552 -1.29 -16.71 -15.11
C PHE A 552 -2.13 -17.82 -15.70
N ASP A 553 -1.65 -18.43 -16.79
CA ASP A 553 -2.24 -19.66 -17.29
C ASP A 553 -1.75 -20.90 -16.53
N GLN A 554 -2.27 -22.06 -16.90
CA GLN A 554 -1.89 -23.33 -16.25
C GLN A 554 -0.41 -23.73 -16.44
N TRP A 555 0.29 -23.11 -17.38
CA TRP A 555 1.69 -23.36 -17.67
C TRP A 555 2.63 -22.34 -16.99
N GLY A 556 2.05 -21.34 -16.35
CA GLY A 556 2.79 -20.26 -15.66
C GLY A 556 3.22 -19.12 -16.59
N TYR A 557 2.66 -19.01 -17.80
CA TYR A 557 2.81 -17.80 -18.59
C TYR A 557 2.02 -16.66 -17.95
N GLN A 558 2.67 -15.50 -17.85
CA GLN A 558 2.05 -14.29 -17.32
C GLN A 558 1.49 -13.42 -18.43
N PHE A 559 0.25 -13.01 -18.28
CA PHE A 559 -0.48 -12.14 -19.19
C PHE A 559 -0.90 -10.87 -18.49
N ALA A 560 -0.77 -9.73 -19.16
CA ALA A 560 -1.29 -8.46 -18.69
C ALA A 560 -1.74 -7.59 -19.84
N ASN A 561 -2.66 -6.66 -19.59
CA ASN A 561 -3.27 -5.84 -20.63
C ASN A 561 -3.13 -4.37 -20.31
N ASP A 562 -3.10 -3.55 -21.38
CA ASP A 562 -3.30 -2.11 -21.25
C ASP A 562 -4.78 -1.76 -21.46
N GLY A 563 -5.46 -1.38 -20.41
CA GLY A 563 -6.89 -1.03 -20.44
C GLY A 563 -7.24 0.03 -21.48
N THR A 564 -6.35 0.99 -21.73
CA THR A 564 -6.61 2.09 -22.68
C THR A 564 -6.34 1.72 -24.13
N SER A 565 -5.16 1.21 -24.43
CA SER A 565 -4.82 0.77 -25.79
C SER A 565 -5.45 -0.56 -26.13
N GLY A 566 -5.83 -1.34 -25.12
CA GLY A 566 -6.35 -2.70 -25.23
C GLY A 566 -5.32 -3.68 -25.80
N THR A 567 -4.04 -3.34 -25.70
CA THR A 567 -2.98 -4.25 -26.08
C THR A 567 -2.81 -5.30 -24.99
N GLY A 568 -3.12 -6.55 -25.30
CA GLY A 568 -2.77 -7.68 -24.47
C GLY A 568 -1.36 -8.15 -24.78
N SER A 569 -0.59 -8.40 -23.74
CA SER A 569 0.78 -8.92 -23.86
C SER A 569 0.98 -10.10 -22.95
N TYR A 570 1.81 -11.04 -23.35
CA TYR A 570 2.31 -12.09 -22.45
C TYR A 570 3.84 -12.07 -22.43
N VAL A 571 4.40 -12.57 -21.33
CA VAL A 571 5.84 -12.70 -21.15
C VAL A 571 6.30 -14.01 -21.80
N ASN A 572 7.10 -13.90 -22.85
CA ASN A 572 7.76 -15.07 -23.43
C ASN A 572 9.09 -15.33 -22.73
N LEU A 573 9.10 -16.29 -21.82
CA LEU A 573 10.26 -16.66 -21.01
C LEU A 573 11.49 -17.09 -21.83
N GLY A 574 11.32 -17.52 -23.10
CA GLY A 574 12.41 -17.93 -23.99
C GLY A 574 13.14 -16.80 -24.71
N LYS A 575 12.59 -15.58 -24.70
CA LYS A 575 13.15 -14.44 -25.46
C LYS A 575 13.52 -13.22 -24.62
N GLY A 576 13.70 -13.40 -23.32
CA GLY A 576 13.96 -12.30 -22.39
C GLY A 576 12.69 -11.46 -22.13
N ASN A 577 12.85 -10.25 -21.60
CA ASN A 577 11.76 -9.38 -21.16
C ASN A 577 10.89 -8.80 -22.29
N GLY A 578 10.71 -9.52 -23.41
CA GLY A 578 9.92 -9.10 -24.55
C GLY A 578 8.43 -9.38 -24.35
N ASN A 579 7.62 -8.33 -24.27
CA ASN A 579 6.17 -8.44 -24.33
C ASN A 579 5.75 -8.82 -25.75
N LYS A 580 4.90 -9.83 -25.88
CA LYS A 580 4.34 -10.21 -27.17
C LYS A 580 2.84 -9.95 -27.17
N LYS A 581 2.37 -9.21 -28.18
CA LYS A 581 0.93 -9.05 -28.43
C LYS A 581 0.37 -10.38 -28.89
N TRP A 582 -0.82 -10.76 -28.39
CA TRP A 582 -1.40 -12.05 -28.65
C TRP A 582 -2.89 -12.03 -29.07
N PHE A 583 -3.57 -10.89 -28.94
CA PHE A 583 -4.92 -10.71 -29.47
C PHE A 583 -5.11 -9.30 -30.03
N THR A 584 -6.10 -9.16 -30.92
CA THR A 584 -6.52 -7.86 -31.45
C THR A 584 -7.72 -7.36 -30.67
N LYS A 585 -7.56 -6.22 -30.06
CA LYS A 585 -8.61 -5.55 -29.34
C LYS A 585 -9.73 -5.07 -30.29
N ARG A 586 -10.97 -5.20 -29.82
CA ARG A 586 -12.15 -4.65 -30.49
C ARG A 586 -12.46 -3.23 -30.01
N VAL A 587 -12.57 -3.05 -28.73
CA VAL A 587 -12.93 -1.79 -28.04
C VAL A 587 -12.16 -1.62 -26.74
N ARG A 588 -12.31 -0.47 -26.09
CA ARG A 588 -11.68 -0.11 -24.80
C ARG A 588 -12.71 0.54 -23.85
N PRO A 589 -12.43 0.69 -22.57
CA PRO A 589 -11.31 0.11 -21.83
C PRO A 589 -11.52 -1.36 -21.56
N VAL A 590 -10.40 -2.06 -21.34
CA VAL A 590 -10.36 -3.41 -20.78
C VAL A 590 -10.21 -3.26 -19.27
N ALA A 591 -11.17 -3.75 -18.50
CA ALA A 591 -11.15 -3.65 -17.05
C ALA A 591 -10.42 -4.84 -16.41
N ALA A 592 -10.75 -6.06 -16.84
CA ALA A 592 -10.13 -7.30 -16.38
C ALA A 592 -10.07 -8.34 -17.47
N THR A 593 -9.25 -9.36 -17.24
CA THR A 593 -9.09 -10.50 -18.17
C THR A 593 -8.82 -11.78 -17.37
N GLY A 594 -9.10 -12.93 -17.99
CA GLY A 594 -8.86 -14.24 -17.39
C GLY A 594 -8.99 -15.37 -18.40
N ILE A 595 -8.72 -16.59 -17.95
CA ILE A 595 -8.92 -17.83 -18.73
C ILE A 595 -10.08 -18.61 -18.13
N LEU A 596 -11.08 -18.96 -18.94
CA LEU A 596 -12.14 -19.85 -18.51
C LEU A 596 -11.59 -21.26 -18.32
N SER A 597 -11.62 -21.78 -17.11
CA SER A 597 -11.17 -23.12 -16.77
C SER A 597 -12.13 -23.77 -15.80
N SER A 598 -13.12 -24.48 -16.33
CA SER A 598 -14.14 -25.18 -15.53
C SER A 598 -14.79 -26.31 -16.34
N SER A 599 -14.90 -27.48 -15.74
CA SER A 599 -15.61 -28.64 -16.31
C SER A 599 -17.13 -28.43 -16.40
N HIS A 600 -17.67 -27.38 -15.74
CA HIS A 600 -19.07 -27.00 -15.89
C HIS A 600 -19.37 -26.47 -17.30
N PHE A 601 -18.42 -25.77 -17.94
CA PHE A 601 -18.60 -25.26 -19.29
C PHE A 601 -18.28 -26.32 -20.36
N PRO A 602 -18.86 -26.21 -21.56
CA PRO A 602 -18.51 -27.06 -22.69
C PRO A 602 -17.00 -27.01 -23.01
N GLU A 603 -16.47 -28.10 -23.58
CA GLU A 603 -15.04 -28.21 -23.88
C GLU A 603 -14.53 -27.09 -24.80
N HIS A 604 -15.34 -26.64 -25.76
CA HIS A 604 -14.97 -25.57 -26.69
C HIS A 604 -14.87 -24.18 -26.01
N ASN A 605 -15.39 -24.00 -24.80
CA ASN A 605 -15.23 -22.78 -24.02
C ASN A 605 -13.99 -22.85 -23.10
N ASN A 606 -13.58 -24.07 -22.69
CA ASN A 606 -12.44 -24.23 -21.78
C ASN A 606 -11.12 -23.80 -22.44
N GLY A 607 -10.31 -23.06 -21.70
CA GLY A 607 -9.06 -22.48 -22.16
C GLY A 607 -9.22 -21.18 -22.95
N ASN A 608 -10.45 -20.71 -23.18
CA ASN A 608 -10.69 -19.45 -23.86
C ASN A 608 -10.35 -18.26 -22.97
N PHE A 609 -9.81 -17.23 -23.61
CA PHE A 609 -9.47 -15.96 -22.96
C PHE A 609 -10.68 -15.04 -22.95
N LEU A 610 -10.98 -14.50 -21.76
CA LEU A 610 -12.09 -13.61 -21.50
C LEU A 610 -11.60 -12.18 -21.24
N VAL A 611 -12.37 -11.19 -21.71
CA VAL A 611 -12.05 -9.78 -21.58
C VAL A 611 -13.28 -9.00 -21.15
N CYS A 612 -13.24 -8.38 -20.00
CA CYS A 612 -14.23 -7.39 -19.57
C CYS A 612 -14.08 -6.09 -20.35
N ASN A 613 -15.17 -5.58 -20.89
CA ASN A 613 -15.20 -4.32 -21.62
C ASN A 613 -16.36 -3.44 -21.15
N CYS A 614 -16.07 -2.18 -20.79
CA CYS A 614 -17.01 -1.31 -20.08
C CYS A 614 -17.33 0.03 -20.80
N ILE A 615 -16.80 0.27 -22.01
CA ILE A 615 -17.18 1.40 -22.88
C ILE A 615 -17.17 0.94 -24.33
N GLY A 616 -18.18 1.34 -25.12
CA GLY A 616 -18.30 1.02 -26.54
C GLY A 616 -18.75 -0.41 -26.83
N PHE A 617 -18.46 -1.34 -25.97
CA PHE A 617 -19.04 -2.66 -25.80
C PHE A 617 -19.20 -2.91 -24.31
N LEU A 618 -20.36 -3.36 -23.89
CA LEU A 618 -20.69 -3.58 -22.48
C LEU A 618 -20.89 -5.08 -22.28
N GLY A 619 -19.87 -5.77 -21.81
CA GLY A 619 -19.93 -7.23 -21.69
C GLY A 619 -18.58 -7.89 -21.52
N VAL A 620 -18.60 -9.22 -21.62
CA VAL A 620 -17.45 -10.11 -21.53
C VAL A 620 -17.19 -10.73 -22.91
N LEU A 621 -16.15 -10.25 -23.59
CA LEU A 621 -15.68 -10.81 -24.84
C LEU A 621 -15.01 -12.16 -24.60
N GLN A 622 -15.12 -13.07 -25.57
CA GLN A 622 -14.47 -14.38 -25.55
C GLN A 622 -13.53 -14.50 -26.73
N HIS A 623 -12.35 -15.08 -26.52
CA HIS A 623 -11.35 -15.33 -27.55
C HIS A 623 -10.87 -16.76 -27.44
N LYS A 624 -10.90 -17.49 -28.55
CA LYS A 624 -10.28 -18.81 -28.64
C LYS A 624 -8.77 -18.67 -28.63
N VAL A 625 -8.12 -19.36 -27.72
CA VAL A 625 -6.65 -19.40 -27.64
C VAL A 625 -6.13 -20.49 -28.57
N GLU A 626 -5.17 -20.14 -29.40
CA GLU A 626 -4.52 -21.04 -30.35
C GLU A 626 -2.99 -20.90 -30.25
N TYR A 627 -2.27 -21.92 -30.64
CA TYR A 627 -0.81 -21.91 -30.70
C TYR A 627 -0.35 -21.77 -32.16
N ASP A 628 0.58 -20.85 -32.41
CA ASP A 628 1.28 -20.65 -33.68
C ASP A 628 2.77 -20.95 -33.48
N GLY A 629 3.13 -22.22 -33.62
CA GLY A 629 4.42 -22.72 -33.21
C GLY A 629 4.62 -22.60 -31.71
N ALA A 630 5.59 -21.81 -31.29
CA ALA A 630 5.83 -21.48 -29.84
C ALA A 630 5.10 -20.22 -29.36
N ASP A 631 4.31 -19.59 -30.26
CA ASP A 631 3.58 -18.37 -29.95
C ASP A 631 2.13 -18.68 -29.58
N ILE A 632 1.55 -17.81 -28.73
CA ILE A 632 0.14 -17.87 -28.34
C ILE A 632 -0.59 -16.73 -29.05
N ILE A 633 -1.73 -17.05 -29.65
CA ILE A 633 -2.62 -16.10 -30.31
C ILE A 633 -4.05 -16.30 -29.77
N ALA A 634 -4.84 -15.25 -29.75
CA ALA A 634 -6.25 -15.34 -29.37
C ALA A 634 -7.13 -14.64 -30.41
N LYS A 635 -8.17 -15.35 -30.86
CA LYS A 635 -9.12 -14.90 -31.87
C LYS A 635 -10.49 -14.71 -31.24
N GLU A 636 -11.08 -13.51 -31.38
CA GLU A 636 -12.44 -13.23 -30.92
C GLU A 636 -13.47 -14.20 -31.51
N ILE A 637 -14.31 -14.73 -30.67
CA ILE A 637 -15.47 -15.56 -30.99
C ILE A 637 -16.73 -14.97 -30.31
N GLU A 638 -17.85 -15.70 -30.26
CA GLU A 638 -19.06 -15.25 -29.62
C GLU A 638 -18.79 -14.79 -28.19
N PRO A 639 -19.25 -13.57 -27.77
CA PRO A 639 -19.11 -13.10 -26.41
C PRO A 639 -19.86 -14.00 -25.41
N ILE A 640 -19.30 -14.14 -24.20
CA ILE A 640 -19.99 -14.85 -23.11
C ILE A 640 -21.25 -14.10 -22.67
N LEU A 641 -21.17 -12.78 -22.57
CA LEU A 641 -22.24 -11.92 -22.09
C LEU A 641 -22.15 -10.53 -22.74
N VAL A 642 -23.29 -9.98 -23.14
CA VAL A 642 -23.44 -8.61 -23.66
C VAL A 642 -24.64 -7.98 -23.02
N SER A 643 -24.54 -6.73 -22.57
CA SER A 643 -25.69 -5.96 -22.07
C SER A 643 -25.99 -4.74 -22.94
N SER A 644 -27.28 -4.44 -23.08
CA SER A 644 -27.79 -3.18 -23.65
C SER A 644 -28.10 -2.12 -22.60
N ASP A 645 -27.89 -2.41 -21.30
CA ASP A 645 -27.96 -1.42 -20.23
C ASP A 645 -26.76 -0.46 -20.35
N PRO A 646 -26.99 0.86 -20.52
CA PRO A 646 -25.89 1.83 -20.66
C PRO A 646 -25.04 2.00 -19.41
N ASN A 647 -25.47 1.53 -18.25
CA ASN A 647 -24.75 1.63 -16.98
C ASN A 647 -24.00 0.34 -16.60
N PHE A 648 -24.21 -0.75 -17.33
CA PHE A 648 -23.49 -2.01 -17.11
C PHE A 648 -21.98 -1.82 -17.35
N ARG A 649 -21.16 -2.15 -16.34
CA ARG A 649 -19.70 -1.97 -16.35
C ARG A 649 -19.00 -3.18 -15.76
N PRO A 650 -18.78 -4.26 -16.53
CA PRO A 650 -18.06 -5.40 -16.01
C PRO A 650 -16.63 -5.02 -15.67
N THR A 651 -16.27 -5.13 -14.39
CA THR A 651 -14.97 -4.75 -13.86
C THR A 651 -14.07 -5.94 -13.65
N ASP A 652 -14.65 -7.12 -13.34
CA ASP A 652 -13.87 -8.33 -13.11
C ASP A 652 -14.67 -9.60 -13.44
N ILE A 653 -13.94 -10.70 -13.63
CA ILE A 653 -14.46 -12.04 -13.87
C ILE A 653 -13.69 -13.05 -13.03
N GLU A 654 -14.41 -13.99 -12.42
CA GLU A 654 -13.81 -15.03 -11.60
C GLU A 654 -14.54 -16.37 -11.80
N ILE A 655 -13.81 -17.50 -11.75
CA ILE A 655 -14.40 -18.84 -11.74
C ILE A 655 -14.62 -19.25 -10.29
N GLY A 656 -15.87 -19.30 -9.88
CA GLY A 656 -16.25 -19.64 -8.52
C GLY A 656 -15.86 -21.06 -8.07
N GLY A 657 -16.00 -21.32 -6.79
CA GLY A 657 -15.78 -22.64 -6.22
C GLY A 657 -16.69 -23.73 -6.83
N ASP A 658 -17.86 -23.33 -7.31
CA ASP A 658 -18.86 -24.15 -8.01
C ASP A 658 -18.61 -24.30 -9.52
N GLY A 659 -17.57 -23.66 -10.05
CA GLY A 659 -17.19 -23.69 -11.45
C GLY A 659 -18.01 -22.78 -12.38
N ALA A 660 -18.97 -22.03 -11.85
CA ALA A 660 -19.66 -20.98 -12.60
C ALA A 660 -18.76 -19.78 -12.87
N LEU A 661 -19.09 -18.96 -13.86
CA LEU A 661 -18.40 -17.69 -14.14
C LEU A 661 -19.13 -16.56 -13.43
N TYR A 662 -18.43 -15.86 -12.55
CA TYR A 662 -18.90 -14.66 -11.86
C TYR A 662 -18.42 -13.43 -12.60
N VAL A 663 -19.30 -12.42 -12.71
CA VAL A 663 -19.03 -11.16 -13.41
C VAL A 663 -19.46 -10.03 -12.50
N SER A 664 -18.52 -9.21 -12.05
CA SER A 664 -18.84 -8.01 -11.26
C SER A 664 -19.29 -6.87 -12.17
N ASP A 665 -20.29 -6.13 -11.74
CA ASP A 665 -20.81 -4.94 -12.42
C ASP A 665 -20.69 -3.72 -11.52
N TRP A 666 -19.83 -2.80 -11.93
CA TRP A 666 -19.66 -1.52 -11.24
C TRP A 666 -20.88 -0.59 -11.38
N ALA A 667 -21.80 -0.88 -12.28
CA ALA A 667 -23.08 -0.22 -12.46
C ALA A 667 -22.99 1.32 -12.41
N ASN A 668 -22.23 1.95 -13.28
CA ASN A 668 -21.96 3.39 -13.21
C ASN A 668 -22.14 4.08 -14.57
N ALA A 669 -22.82 5.23 -14.57
CA ALA A 669 -22.97 6.05 -15.77
C ALA A 669 -21.64 6.68 -16.21
N ILE A 670 -20.74 6.97 -15.24
CA ILE A 670 -19.46 7.64 -15.47
C ILE A 670 -18.31 6.64 -15.32
N VAL A 671 -17.48 6.53 -16.35
CA VAL A 671 -16.24 5.75 -16.32
C VAL A 671 -15.06 6.70 -16.47
N GLY A 672 -14.05 6.51 -15.59
CA GLY A 672 -12.83 7.30 -15.62
C GLY A 672 -12.92 8.64 -14.90
N HIS A 673 -11.75 9.23 -14.66
CA HIS A 673 -11.59 10.48 -13.93
C HIS A 673 -11.01 11.62 -14.78
N MET A 674 -10.82 11.40 -16.10
CA MET A 674 -10.28 12.41 -17.02
C MET A 674 -11.35 13.15 -17.82
N GLN A 675 -12.49 12.55 -18.04
CA GLN A 675 -13.57 13.05 -18.91
C GLN A 675 -14.62 13.82 -18.15
N HIS A 676 -14.60 13.74 -16.82
CA HIS A 676 -15.59 14.32 -15.92
C HIS A 676 -14.89 14.83 -14.66
N ASN A 677 -15.50 15.84 -14.00
CA ASN A 677 -14.95 16.33 -12.73
C ASN A 677 -14.86 15.18 -11.71
N MET A 678 -13.88 15.28 -10.81
CA MET A 678 -13.69 14.31 -9.71
C MET A 678 -14.93 14.17 -8.82
N ARG A 679 -15.72 15.23 -8.70
CA ARG A 679 -16.96 15.29 -7.92
C ARG A 679 -18.20 15.49 -8.78
N ASP A 680 -18.17 14.99 -10.02
CA ASP A 680 -19.38 15.00 -10.85
C ASP A 680 -20.52 14.28 -10.12
N PRO A 681 -21.70 14.92 -9.93
CA PRO A 681 -22.81 14.35 -9.14
C PRO A 681 -23.41 13.08 -9.74
N ASN A 682 -23.11 12.76 -11.01
CA ASN A 682 -23.54 11.53 -11.66
C ASN A 682 -22.53 10.36 -11.49
N ARG A 683 -21.49 10.54 -10.66
CA ARG A 683 -20.69 9.38 -10.18
C ARG A 683 -21.52 8.62 -9.17
N ASP A 684 -21.91 7.42 -9.56
CA ASP A 684 -22.73 6.58 -8.69
C ASP A 684 -21.88 5.99 -7.54
N ALA A 685 -22.45 6.01 -6.35
CA ALA A 685 -21.91 5.42 -5.13
C ALA A 685 -22.99 4.65 -4.37
N SER A 686 -23.95 4.07 -5.09
CA SER A 686 -25.09 3.36 -4.53
C SER A 686 -25.42 2.03 -5.21
N HIS A 687 -24.82 1.73 -6.37
CA HIS A 687 -25.07 0.50 -7.12
C HIS A 687 -23.81 -0.36 -7.24
N GLY A 688 -24.03 -1.67 -7.34
CA GLY A 688 -22.98 -2.66 -7.58
C GLY A 688 -23.55 -4.07 -7.53
N ARG A 689 -23.12 -4.94 -8.44
CA ARG A 689 -23.70 -6.26 -8.60
C ARG A 689 -22.65 -7.32 -8.93
N ILE A 690 -23.00 -8.56 -8.67
CA ILE A 690 -22.29 -9.73 -9.12
C ILE A 690 -23.28 -10.65 -9.79
N TYR A 691 -23.06 -10.89 -11.07
CA TYR A 691 -23.85 -11.82 -11.89
C TYR A 691 -23.12 -13.16 -11.97
N ARG A 692 -23.89 -14.24 -12.09
CA ARG A 692 -23.38 -15.61 -12.22
C ARG A 692 -23.87 -16.25 -13.52
N VAL A 693 -22.94 -16.72 -14.34
CA VAL A 693 -23.22 -17.37 -15.64
C VAL A 693 -22.98 -18.86 -15.51
N THR A 694 -23.97 -19.64 -15.92
CA THR A 694 -23.96 -21.12 -15.88
C THR A 694 -24.46 -21.73 -17.20
N VAL A 695 -24.31 -23.06 -17.31
CA VAL A 695 -24.81 -23.86 -18.46
C VAL A 695 -25.85 -24.84 -17.94
N PRO A 696 -27.15 -24.58 -18.15
CA PRO A 696 -28.24 -25.46 -17.72
C PRO A 696 -28.05 -26.90 -18.18
N GLY A 697 -28.35 -27.84 -17.28
CA GLY A 697 -28.24 -29.27 -17.58
C GLY A 697 -26.83 -29.84 -17.48
N ARG A 698 -25.80 -29.03 -17.24
CA ARG A 698 -24.45 -29.49 -16.92
C ARG A 698 -24.22 -29.43 -15.41
N PRO A 699 -23.55 -30.44 -14.81
CA PRO A 699 -23.28 -30.42 -13.37
C PRO A 699 -22.33 -29.26 -13.03
N LEU A 700 -22.60 -28.62 -11.89
CA LEU A 700 -21.65 -27.69 -11.28
C LEU A 700 -20.45 -28.45 -10.70
N VAL A 701 -19.33 -27.77 -10.58
CA VAL A 701 -18.16 -28.28 -9.87
C VAL A 701 -18.48 -28.34 -8.37
N LYS A 702 -18.11 -29.41 -7.71
CA LYS A 702 -18.26 -29.49 -6.25
C LYS A 702 -17.14 -28.68 -5.59
N PRO A 703 -17.44 -27.64 -4.81
CA PRO A 703 -16.42 -26.87 -4.11
C PRO A 703 -15.58 -27.76 -3.20
N VAL A 704 -14.27 -27.57 -3.25
CA VAL A 704 -13.32 -28.25 -2.38
C VAL A 704 -13.04 -27.38 -1.17
N LYS A 705 -13.32 -27.87 0.03
CA LYS A 705 -12.98 -27.20 1.28
C LYS A 705 -11.55 -27.59 1.67
N MET A 706 -10.65 -26.60 1.85
CA MET A 706 -9.20 -26.81 2.06
C MET A 706 -8.70 -26.25 3.39
N ILE A 707 -9.33 -25.20 3.91
CA ILE A 707 -8.91 -24.53 5.14
C ILE A 707 -8.96 -25.49 6.31
N GLY A 708 -7.83 -25.66 7.02
CA GLY A 708 -7.70 -26.53 8.17
C GLY A 708 -7.76 -28.04 7.88
N LYS A 709 -7.86 -28.47 6.60
CA LYS A 709 -7.86 -29.89 6.24
C LYS A 709 -6.43 -30.48 6.29
N PRO A 710 -6.27 -31.81 6.45
CA PRO A 710 -4.97 -32.45 6.34
C PRO A 710 -4.29 -32.12 5.02
N ILE A 711 -2.95 -32.08 5.03
CA ILE A 711 -2.18 -31.66 3.86
C ILE A 711 -2.39 -32.60 2.66
N GLU A 712 -2.56 -33.89 2.89
CA GLU A 712 -2.85 -34.88 1.85
C GLU A 712 -4.15 -34.56 1.10
N HIS A 713 -5.15 -34.02 1.80
CA HIS A 713 -6.40 -33.55 1.18
C HIS A 713 -6.17 -32.36 0.27
N VAL A 714 -5.37 -31.39 0.70
CA VAL A 714 -5.02 -30.20 -0.11
C VAL A 714 -4.19 -30.63 -1.33
N LEU A 715 -3.22 -31.53 -1.16
CA LEU A 715 -2.39 -32.04 -2.25
C LEU A 715 -3.21 -32.81 -3.32
N GLN A 716 -4.26 -33.53 -2.94
CA GLN A 716 -5.15 -34.20 -3.90
C GLN A 716 -5.87 -33.20 -4.83
N SER A 717 -6.07 -31.98 -4.39
CA SER A 717 -6.69 -30.91 -5.21
C SER A 717 -5.88 -30.56 -6.46
N PHE A 718 -4.56 -30.83 -6.48
CA PHE A 718 -3.73 -30.64 -7.67
C PHE A 718 -4.03 -31.63 -8.79
N LEU A 719 -4.75 -32.70 -8.54
CA LEU A 719 -5.16 -33.69 -9.52
C LEU A 719 -6.48 -33.31 -10.24
N LEU A 720 -7.16 -32.27 -9.74
CA LEU A 720 -8.43 -31.81 -10.32
C LEU A 720 -8.16 -30.97 -11.60
N PRO A 721 -9.10 -31.01 -12.56
CA PRO A 721 -8.89 -30.34 -13.86
C PRO A 721 -8.97 -28.81 -13.79
N GLU A 722 -9.67 -28.24 -12.82
CA GLU A 722 -9.91 -26.82 -12.69
C GLU A 722 -8.66 -26.07 -12.24
N ASN A 723 -8.22 -25.08 -13.03
CA ASN A 723 -7.07 -24.22 -12.67
C ASN A 723 -7.29 -23.48 -11.36
N GLY A 724 -8.51 -22.97 -11.11
CA GLY A 724 -8.88 -22.28 -9.90
C GLY A 724 -8.74 -23.14 -8.64
N VAL A 725 -9.09 -24.45 -8.71
CA VAL A 725 -8.92 -25.37 -7.57
C VAL A 725 -7.43 -25.58 -7.26
N ARG A 726 -6.60 -25.82 -8.28
CA ARG A 726 -5.14 -25.95 -8.11
C ARG A 726 -4.50 -24.66 -7.61
N TYR A 727 -5.01 -23.52 -8.04
CA TYR A 727 -4.57 -22.20 -7.60
C TYR A 727 -4.86 -22.03 -6.09
N ARG A 728 -6.11 -22.27 -5.65
CA ARG A 728 -6.52 -22.17 -4.24
C ARG A 728 -5.76 -23.15 -3.34
N ALA A 729 -5.42 -24.36 -3.84
CA ALA A 729 -4.56 -25.28 -3.10
C ALA A 729 -3.16 -24.70 -2.82
N ARG A 730 -2.57 -23.97 -3.77
CA ARG A 730 -1.30 -23.24 -3.54
C ARG A 730 -1.46 -22.11 -2.52
N LEU A 731 -2.57 -21.38 -2.57
CA LEU A 731 -2.87 -20.32 -1.60
C LEU A 731 -2.97 -20.88 -0.19
N GLU A 732 -3.70 -21.96 -0.01
CA GLU A 732 -3.81 -22.66 1.29
C GLU A 732 -2.45 -23.14 1.81
N LEU A 733 -1.64 -23.78 0.94
CA LEU A 733 -0.29 -24.24 1.31
C LEU A 733 0.63 -23.10 1.72
N SER A 734 0.44 -21.89 1.18
CA SER A 734 1.25 -20.71 1.56
C SER A 734 1.08 -20.30 3.03
N GLY A 735 -0.06 -20.66 3.64
CA GLY A 735 -0.38 -20.39 5.04
C GLY A 735 0.07 -21.50 6.01
N ARG A 736 0.52 -22.67 5.48
CA ARG A 736 0.96 -23.80 6.30
C ARG A 736 2.39 -23.62 6.78
N LYS A 737 2.71 -24.21 7.93
CA LYS A 737 4.10 -24.29 8.40
C LYS A 737 4.90 -25.19 7.47
N SER A 738 6.14 -24.83 7.17
CA SER A 738 7.02 -25.61 6.27
C SER A 738 7.24 -27.04 6.75
N VAL A 739 7.21 -27.27 8.08
CA VAL A 739 7.34 -28.62 8.69
C VAL A 739 6.14 -29.52 8.37
N ASP A 740 4.95 -28.92 8.13
CA ASP A 740 3.74 -29.66 7.79
C ASP A 740 3.64 -29.90 6.27
N ALA A 741 4.44 -29.18 5.49
CA ALA A 741 4.40 -29.20 4.02
C ALA A 741 5.57 -29.99 3.39
N THR A 742 6.52 -30.48 4.20
CA THR A 742 7.64 -31.33 3.80
C THR A 742 7.43 -32.77 4.25
#